data_6ab9927ee06701c309891763bb460a89
#
_entry.id   6ab9927ee06701c309891763bb460a89
#
_cell.length_a   1.000
_cell.length_b   1.000
_cell.length_c   1.000
_cell.angle_alpha   90.00
_cell.angle_beta   90.00
_cell.angle_gamma   90.00
#
_symmetry.space_group_name_H-M   'P 1'
#
loop_
_entity.id
_entity.type
_entity.pdbx_description
1 polymer ?
#
loop_
_entity_poly.entity_id
_entity_poly.type
_entity_poly.pdbx_seq_one_letter_code
_entity_poly.pdbx_strand_id
1 'polypeptide(L)'
;ISQIAAGEVVERPASVVRELVDNALDAGATQVTVKLLAGGIRQILIEDDGCGIPVEELPLALKRHATSKIRSLHDLESVMTMGFRGEALAAVSSVAEMAIASRTPDAAHAHRLDARSGELTPSARSTGTSIDVRELFFNTPARRKFLKSESTEMAHCLEAVRRHALARPDVGFTVWHEGKLIEQWRAASLDQRLRDVLGDDFIRNSVAVDLQVGPVHVTGRAGIPDAARTRADQQYCYVNGRYVRDKLLAHGVRAAYEDVLHGHKQPVYALFVGITPELVDVNVHPTKIEVRFRDGREVHQAMRKAVDAALAVSRAGLTPEGAATAPATTPAYAAGHPVSAPEGSRPVATRDQDRLPWGALAPTSDAAPERRWGGWPTEAQSVSQGTSGILVQDRGLDDSAGWPASSVPGLGTASLAPRAWPAPVQHPNQDITQDTALGLADTAPEDWPLGRAIAQISGIYVLAENAKGLVIVDMHAAHERIVYERLKQQMAQDQLPSQPLLIPVTFAATPQEVATAETHHAALMALGMDIGALGPKTLAVRSRPVALSQADLVDLARSVLGELAGFDATTVVQRAQHELLATMACHGAVRANRRLTLTEMNALLRDMEATERADQCNHGRPTWRQLTVAEPDNLFMRGR
;
A
#
# COMPACT_ATOMS: atom_id res chain seq x y z
N ILE A 1 -35.08 13.35 0.52
CA ILE A 1 -34.37 13.11 1.81
C ILE A 1 -33.84 11.67 1.82
N SER A 2 -34.68 10.62 1.53
CA SER A 2 -34.26 9.21 1.53
C SER A 2 -33.09 8.88 0.61
N GLN A 3 -33.06 9.46 -0.60
CA GLN A 3 -31.99 9.26 -1.58
C GLN A 3 -30.70 10.00 -1.21
N ILE A 4 -30.77 11.09 -0.44
CA ILE A 4 -29.58 11.82 0.04
C ILE A 4 -28.90 10.98 1.14
N ALA A 5 -29.67 10.51 2.11
CA ALA A 5 -29.14 9.66 3.19
C ALA A 5 -28.67 8.29 2.69
N ALA A 6 -29.30 7.71 1.65
CA ALA A 6 -28.82 6.50 1.00
C ALA A 6 -27.43 6.69 0.35
N GLY A 7 -27.08 7.93 0.05
CA GLY A 7 -25.80 8.27 -0.52
C GLY A 7 -24.60 8.18 0.40
N GLU A 8 -24.84 8.24 1.66
CA GLU A 8 -23.79 8.07 2.68
C GLU A 8 -23.49 6.59 2.94
N VAL A 9 -24.43 5.69 2.61
CA VAL A 9 -24.32 4.24 2.86
C VAL A 9 -23.94 3.47 1.60
N VAL A 10 -24.48 3.88 0.43
CA VAL A 10 -24.30 3.18 -0.85
C VAL A 10 -23.62 4.10 -1.84
N GLU A 11 -22.31 3.96 -2.00
CA GLU A 11 -21.52 4.72 -2.95
C GLU A 11 -21.32 3.97 -4.28
N ARG A 12 -21.16 2.66 -4.22
CA ARG A 12 -20.84 1.77 -5.35
C ARG A 12 -21.33 0.34 -5.12
N PRO A 13 -21.29 -0.54 -6.15
CA PRO A 13 -21.67 -1.94 -6.01
C PRO A 13 -20.98 -2.67 -4.85
N ALA A 14 -19.68 -2.44 -4.66
CA ALA A 14 -18.91 -3.05 -3.57
C ALA A 14 -19.42 -2.69 -2.17
N SER A 15 -20.01 -1.48 -1.99
CA SER A 15 -20.63 -1.11 -0.70
C SER A 15 -21.86 -1.96 -0.43
N VAL A 16 -22.67 -2.22 -1.47
CA VAL A 16 -23.84 -3.12 -1.36
C VAL A 16 -23.39 -4.53 -1.03
N VAL A 17 -22.41 -5.06 -1.76
CA VAL A 17 -21.86 -6.41 -1.52
C VAL A 17 -21.39 -6.53 -0.08
N ARG A 18 -20.63 -5.56 0.43
CA ARG A 18 -20.12 -5.57 1.80
C ARG A 18 -21.25 -5.66 2.83
N GLU A 19 -22.23 -4.75 2.76
CA GLU A 19 -23.32 -4.71 3.75
C GLU A 19 -24.20 -5.98 3.70
N LEU A 20 -24.41 -6.55 2.50
CA LEU A 20 -25.20 -7.76 2.36
C LEU A 20 -24.45 -9.01 2.82
N VAL A 21 -23.14 -9.08 2.57
CA VAL A 21 -22.27 -10.16 3.10
C VAL A 21 -22.17 -10.05 4.63
N ASP A 22 -22.00 -8.84 5.18
CA ASP A 22 -22.06 -8.60 6.64
C ASP A 22 -23.37 -9.18 7.23
N ASN A 23 -24.51 -8.94 6.57
CA ASN A 23 -25.80 -9.46 7.03
C ASN A 23 -25.89 -10.99 6.96
N ALA A 24 -25.36 -11.61 5.90
CA ALA A 24 -25.30 -13.06 5.75
C ALA A 24 -24.47 -13.70 6.87
N LEU A 25 -23.28 -13.12 7.17
CA LEU A 25 -22.42 -13.58 8.25
C LEU A 25 -23.06 -13.43 9.63
N ASP A 26 -23.73 -12.31 9.87
CA ASP A 26 -24.47 -12.07 11.12
C ASP A 26 -25.68 -13.02 11.27
N ALA A 27 -26.26 -13.52 10.15
CA ALA A 27 -27.29 -14.56 10.15
C ALA A 27 -26.74 -15.98 10.39
N GLY A 28 -25.43 -16.10 10.64
CA GLY A 28 -24.77 -17.39 10.89
C GLY A 28 -24.61 -18.25 9.64
N ALA A 29 -24.48 -17.63 8.46
CA ALA A 29 -24.28 -18.36 7.22
C ALA A 29 -22.99 -19.18 7.24
N THR A 30 -23.01 -20.39 6.71
CA THR A 30 -21.86 -21.25 6.45
C THR A 30 -21.43 -21.22 4.98
N GLN A 31 -22.33 -20.79 4.09
CA GLN A 31 -22.08 -20.60 2.67
C GLN A 31 -22.68 -19.29 2.19
N VAL A 32 -21.87 -18.48 1.49
CA VAL A 32 -22.30 -17.23 0.87
C VAL A 32 -21.95 -17.28 -0.62
N THR A 33 -22.96 -17.09 -1.47
CA THR A 33 -22.80 -17.00 -2.92
C THR A 33 -23.10 -15.58 -3.39
N VAL A 34 -22.17 -14.99 -4.12
CA VAL A 34 -22.29 -13.66 -4.72
C VAL A 34 -22.30 -13.79 -6.23
N LYS A 35 -23.38 -13.35 -6.89
CA LYS A 35 -23.52 -13.35 -8.34
C LYS A 35 -23.65 -11.93 -8.84
N LEU A 36 -22.81 -11.54 -9.79
CA LEU A 36 -22.71 -10.18 -10.31
C LEU A 36 -22.94 -10.15 -11.82
N LEU A 37 -23.69 -9.14 -12.29
CA LEU A 37 -23.79 -8.78 -13.68
C LEU A 37 -23.35 -7.34 -13.88
N ALA A 38 -22.58 -7.06 -14.95
CA ALA A 38 -22.01 -5.77 -15.26
C ALA A 38 -21.25 -5.17 -14.04
N GLY A 39 -20.38 -6.00 -13.41
CA GLY A 39 -19.62 -5.56 -12.24
C GLY A 39 -20.49 -5.22 -11.01
N GLY A 40 -21.74 -5.69 -10.96
CA GLY A 40 -22.70 -5.40 -9.89
C GLY A 40 -23.58 -4.17 -10.16
N ILE A 41 -23.40 -3.48 -11.28
CA ILE A 41 -24.23 -2.33 -11.67
C ILE A 41 -25.63 -2.80 -12.07
N ARG A 42 -25.69 -3.87 -12.82
CA ARG A 42 -26.93 -4.41 -13.39
C ARG A 42 -27.62 -5.38 -12.44
N GLN A 43 -26.83 -6.24 -11.74
CA GLN A 43 -27.36 -7.13 -10.72
C GLN A 43 -26.28 -7.47 -9.69
N ILE A 44 -26.71 -7.49 -8.42
CA ILE A 44 -26.01 -8.09 -7.29
C ILE A 44 -27.01 -9.06 -6.64
N LEU A 45 -26.73 -10.35 -6.74
CA LEU A 45 -27.50 -11.38 -6.06
C LEU A 45 -26.62 -12.04 -5.01
N ILE A 46 -27.03 -11.95 -3.76
CA ILE A 46 -26.36 -12.59 -2.63
C ILE A 46 -27.28 -13.62 -2.02
N GLU A 47 -26.78 -14.83 -1.88
CA GLU A 47 -27.49 -15.97 -1.34
C GLU A 47 -26.68 -16.55 -0.18
N ASP A 48 -27.34 -16.75 0.96
CA ASP A 48 -26.78 -17.36 2.16
C ASP A 48 -27.65 -18.53 2.65
N ASP A 49 -27.09 -19.37 3.48
CA ASP A 49 -27.73 -20.50 4.17
C ASP A 49 -27.97 -20.23 5.67
N GLY A 50 -27.97 -18.96 6.09
CA GLY A 50 -28.15 -18.55 7.45
C GLY A 50 -29.54 -18.82 8.02
N CYS A 51 -29.85 -18.26 9.19
CA CYS A 51 -31.11 -18.51 9.90
C CYS A 51 -32.38 -18.02 9.17
N GLY A 52 -32.24 -17.22 8.12
CA GLY A 52 -33.35 -16.62 7.41
C GLY A 52 -34.03 -15.48 8.17
N ILE A 53 -35.05 -14.90 7.54
CA ILE A 53 -35.89 -13.83 8.10
C ILE A 53 -37.32 -14.35 8.16
N PRO A 54 -38.00 -14.27 9.35
CA PRO A 54 -39.42 -14.63 9.47
C PRO A 54 -40.28 -13.80 8.51
N VAL A 55 -41.36 -14.37 8.00
CA VAL A 55 -42.22 -13.72 7.01
C VAL A 55 -42.79 -12.40 7.52
N GLU A 56 -43.12 -12.33 8.79
CA GLU A 56 -43.65 -11.14 9.47
C GLU A 56 -42.62 -10.01 9.59
N GLU A 57 -41.32 -10.35 9.62
CA GLU A 57 -40.21 -9.42 9.75
C GLU A 57 -39.69 -8.93 8.40
N LEU A 58 -39.98 -9.59 7.27
CA LEU A 58 -39.56 -9.17 5.95
C LEU A 58 -39.90 -7.71 5.62
N PRO A 59 -41.13 -7.20 5.87
CA PRO A 59 -41.44 -5.79 5.64
C PRO A 59 -40.72 -4.85 6.61
N LEU A 60 -40.39 -5.33 7.82
CA LEU A 60 -39.65 -4.55 8.83
C LEU A 60 -38.20 -4.37 8.41
N ALA A 61 -37.59 -5.37 7.79
CA ALA A 61 -36.20 -5.33 7.33
C ALA A 61 -35.93 -4.19 6.33
N LEU A 62 -36.96 -3.67 5.65
CA LEU A 62 -36.89 -2.52 4.74
C LEU A 62 -37.12 -1.16 5.43
N LYS A 63 -37.48 -1.14 6.71
CA LYS A 63 -37.69 0.11 7.45
C LYS A 63 -36.33 0.62 7.97
N ARG A 64 -36.15 1.92 7.93
CA ARG A 64 -34.97 2.59 8.50
C ARG A 64 -34.93 2.39 10.01
N HIS A 65 -33.74 2.23 10.53
CA HIS A 65 -33.46 2.03 11.95
C HIS A 65 -34.09 0.74 12.53
N ALA A 66 -34.63 -0.13 11.67
CA ALA A 66 -35.09 -1.45 12.09
C ALA A 66 -33.88 -2.41 12.10
N THR A 67 -33.53 -2.88 13.28
CA THR A 67 -32.46 -3.86 13.47
C THR A 67 -32.86 -4.84 14.57
N SER A 68 -32.59 -6.12 14.33
CA SER A 68 -32.73 -7.18 15.36
C SER A 68 -31.46 -7.32 16.22
N LYS A 69 -30.38 -6.59 15.86
CA LYS A 69 -29.01 -6.80 16.37
C LYS A 69 -28.69 -5.95 17.59
N ILE A 70 -29.42 -4.82 17.81
CA ILE A 70 -29.21 -3.89 18.91
C ILE A 70 -30.55 -3.64 19.60
N ARG A 71 -30.61 -3.88 20.89
CA ARG A 71 -31.81 -3.68 21.73
C ARG A 71 -31.58 -2.68 22.86
N SER A 72 -30.32 -2.41 23.19
CA SER A 72 -29.92 -1.52 24.29
C SER A 72 -28.73 -0.63 23.90
N LEU A 73 -28.51 0.44 24.67
CA LEU A 73 -27.34 1.28 24.55
C LEU A 73 -26.05 0.48 24.79
N HIS A 74 -26.08 -0.48 25.69
CA HIS A 74 -24.95 -1.36 25.99
C HIS A 74 -24.55 -2.23 24.79
N ASP A 75 -25.55 -2.72 24.01
CA ASP A 75 -25.26 -3.47 22.76
C ASP A 75 -24.59 -2.57 21.72
N LEU A 76 -24.85 -1.26 21.76
CA LEU A 76 -24.20 -0.29 20.86
C LEU A 76 -22.76 0.02 21.28
N GLU A 77 -22.45 -0.02 22.58
CA GLU A 77 -21.11 0.18 23.12
C GLU A 77 -20.21 -1.06 22.94
N SER A 78 -20.83 -2.26 22.90
CA SER A 78 -20.14 -3.55 22.75
C SER A 78 -20.52 -4.28 21.46
N VAL A 79 -20.47 -3.57 20.30
CA VAL A 79 -20.91 -4.13 19.01
C VAL A 79 -20.06 -5.33 18.59
N MET A 80 -20.66 -6.53 18.69
CA MET A 80 -20.08 -7.80 18.24
C MET A 80 -20.50 -8.16 16.82
N THR A 81 -21.59 -7.60 16.29
CA THR A 81 -22.13 -7.88 14.95
C THR A 81 -21.48 -6.99 13.89
N MET A 82 -21.36 -7.48 12.65
CA MET A 82 -20.82 -6.71 11.52
C MET A 82 -21.74 -5.57 11.12
N GLY A 83 -23.08 -5.80 11.10
CA GLY A 83 -24.10 -4.80 10.83
C GLY A 83 -24.86 -4.40 12.10
N PHE A 84 -25.09 -3.11 12.33
CA PHE A 84 -25.78 -2.64 13.54
C PHE A 84 -26.73 -1.44 13.33
N ARG A 85 -26.63 -0.70 12.20
CA ARG A 85 -27.38 0.57 12.01
C ARG A 85 -28.83 0.39 11.53
N GLY A 86 -29.20 -0.79 11.01
CA GLY A 86 -30.54 -1.04 10.47
C GLY A 86 -30.93 -0.15 9.27
N GLU A 87 -29.94 0.28 8.49
CA GLU A 87 -30.14 1.23 7.38
C GLU A 87 -29.78 0.65 6.01
N ALA A 88 -28.95 -0.41 5.94
CA ALA A 88 -28.39 -0.91 4.71
C ALA A 88 -29.47 -1.33 3.69
N LEU A 89 -30.41 -2.20 4.07
CA LEU A 89 -31.48 -2.66 3.18
C LEU A 89 -32.40 -1.53 2.74
N ALA A 90 -32.76 -0.63 3.66
CA ALA A 90 -33.57 0.55 3.35
C ALA A 90 -32.84 1.52 2.41
N ALA A 91 -31.52 1.69 2.57
CA ALA A 91 -30.71 2.53 1.70
C ALA A 91 -30.60 1.92 0.30
N VAL A 92 -30.30 0.61 0.18
CA VAL A 92 -30.19 -0.10 -1.10
C VAL A 92 -31.53 -0.06 -1.85
N SER A 93 -32.66 -0.37 -1.18
CA SER A 93 -34.00 -0.37 -1.82
C SER A 93 -34.43 1.00 -2.31
N SER A 94 -33.87 2.08 -1.75
CA SER A 94 -34.19 3.46 -2.19
C SER A 94 -33.48 3.85 -3.50
N VAL A 95 -32.42 3.16 -3.90
CA VAL A 95 -31.58 3.49 -5.07
C VAL A 95 -31.47 2.36 -6.09
N ALA A 96 -32.08 1.21 -5.81
CA ALA A 96 -32.09 0.04 -6.70
C ALA A 96 -33.45 -0.68 -6.64
N GLU A 97 -33.74 -1.51 -7.62
CA GLU A 97 -34.81 -2.48 -7.53
C GLU A 97 -34.32 -3.64 -6.69
N MET A 98 -35.05 -3.99 -5.61
CA MET A 98 -34.61 -5.01 -4.69
C MET A 98 -35.73 -6.00 -4.35
N ALA A 99 -35.41 -7.27 -4.28
CA ALA A 99 -36.28 -8.30 -3.76
C ALA A 99 -35.54 -9.15 -2.72
N ILE A 100 -36.23 -9.56 -1.67
CA ILE A 100 -35.72 -10.42 -0.61
C ILE A 100 -36.54 -11.69 -0.59
N ALA A 101 -35.90 -12.84 -0.78
CA ALA A 101 -36.53 -14.15 -0.60
C ALA A 101 -35.87 -14.83 0.61
N SER A 102 -36.67 -15.23 1.60
CA SER A 102 -36.14 -15.83 2.81
C SER A 102 -37.00 -16.98 3.32
N ARG A 103 -36.34 -17.91 4.01
CA ARG A 103 -36.95 -19.04 4.68
C ARG A 103 -36.22 -19.32 5.99
N THR A 104 -36.94 -19.38 7.08
CA THR A 104 -36.42 -19.87 8.36
C THR A 104 -36.47 -21.39 8.44
N PRO A 105 -35.69 -22.05 9.31
CA PRO A 105 -35.71 -23.52 9.46
C PRO A 105 -37.11 -24.09 9.73
N ASP A 106 -37.92 -23.37 10.52
CA ASP A 106 -39.26 -23.82 10.95
C ASP A 106 -40.35 -23.50 9.93
N ALA A 107 -40.06 -22.68 8.91
CA ALA A 107 -41.08 -22.30 7.93
C ALA A 107 -41.26 -23.42 6.86
N ALA A 108 -42.52 -23.68 6.53
CA ALA A 108 -42.87 -24.67 5.51
C ALA A 108 -42.36 -24.29 4.10
N HIS A 109 -42.43 -23.00 3.78
CA HIS A 109 -41.95 -22.45 2.48
C HIS A 109 -41.32 -21.07 2.67
N ALA A 110 -40.54 -20.69 1.66
CA ALA A 110 -39.95 -19.37 1.56
C ALA A 110 -41.02 -18.34 1.14
N HIS A 111 -40.76 -17.10 1.49
CA HIS A 111 -41.53 -15.94 1.01
C HIS A 111 -40.57 -14.96 0.33
N ARG A 112 -41.06 -14.34 -0.74
CA ARG A 112 -40.35 -13.28 -1.47
C ARG A 112 -41.11 -11.97 -1.30
N LEU A 113 -40.41 -10.97 -0.82
CA LEU A 113 -40.85 -9.59 -0.74
C LEU A 113 -40.21 -8.77 -1.86
N ASP A 114 -41.06 -8.12 -2.66
CA ASP A 114 -40.60 -7.08 -3.57
C ASP A 114 -40.55 -5.75 -2.82
N ALA A 115 -39.37 -5.15 -2.75
CA ALA A 115 -39.17 -3.94 -1.92
C ALA A 115 -39.88 -2.70 -2.47
N ARG A 116 -40.21 -2.69 -3.76
CA ARG A 116 -40.87 -1.56 -4.42
C ARG A 116 -42.40 -1.60 -4.27
N SER A 117 -42.98 -2.73 -4.56
CA SER A 117 -44.43 -2.92 -4.44
C SER A 117 -44.90 -3.21 -3.02
N GLY A 118 -44.00 -3.76 -2.18
CA GLY A 118 -44.35 -4.32 -0.86
C GLY A 118 -45.09 -5.66 -0.98
N GLU A 119 -45.16 -6.24 -2.18
CA GLU A 119 -45.87 -7.51 -2.43
C GLU A 119 -45.11 -8.67 -1.83
N LEU A 120 -45.79 -9.51 -1.08
CA LEU A 120 -45.27 -10.71 -0.47
C LEU A 120 -45.86 -11.93 -1.16
N THR A 121 -45.01 -12.73 -1.78
CA THR A 121 -45.42 -13.93 -2.53
C THR A 121 -44.70 -15.17 -2.02
N PRO A 122 -45.34 -16.35 -2.04
CA PRO A 122 -44.64 -17.61 -1.78
C PRO A 122 -43.51 -17.84 -2.79
N SER A 123 -42.41 -18.42 -2.34
CA SER A 123 -41.24 -18.70 -3.17
C SER A 123 -40.64 -20.05 -2.82
N ALA A 124 -39.90 -20.63 -3.76
CA ALA A 124 -39.16 -21.87 -3.53
C ALA A 124 -37.70 -21.53 -3.18
N ARG A 125 -37.29 -21.91 -1.97
CA ARG A 125 -35.94 -21.75 -1.48
C ARG A 125 -35.64 -22.72 -0.32
N SER A 126 -34.36 -23.10 -0.17
CA SER A 126 -33.85 -23.72 1.06
C SER A 126 -33.78 -22.68 2.20
N THR A 127 -33.49 -23.11 3.42
CA THR A 127 -33.25 -22.20 4.55
C THR A 127 -32.18 -21.15 4.22
N GLY A 128 -32.33 -19.92 4.75
CA GLY A 128 -31.45 -18.78 4.55
C GLY A 128 -32.11 -17.62 3.81
N THR A 129 -31.31 -16.68 3.26
CA THR A 129 -31.81 -15.49 2.56
C THR A 129 -31.16 -15.30 1.20
N SER A 130 -31.95 -14.85 0.20
CA SER A 130 -31.46 -14.34 -1.09
C SER A 130 -31.89 -12.91 -1.26
N ILE A 131 -30.94 -12.03 -1.54
CA ILE A 131 -31.20 -10.61 -1.81
C ILE A 131 -30.76 -10.33 -3.24
N ASP A 132 -31.74 -9.96 -4.08
CA ASP A 132 -31.55 -9.63 -5.50
C ASP A 132 -31.69 -8.11 -5.67
N VAL A 133 -30.59 -7.45 -5.97
CA VAL A 133 -30.50 -6.01 -6.19
C VAL A 133 -30.23 -5.78 -7.68
N ARG A 134 -31.11 -5.04 -8.34
CA ARG A 134 -31.05 -4.78 -9.78
C ARG A 134 -30.99 -3.29 -10.09
N GLU A 135 -30.36 -2.98 -11.23
CA GLU A 135 -30.28 -1.63 -11.81
C GLU A 135 -29.87 -0.57 -10.75
N LEU A 136 -28.71 -0.79 -10.13
CA LEU A 136 -28.20 0.13 -9.11
C LEU A 136 -28.14 1.56 -9.64
N PHE A 137 -28.68 2.51 -8.88
CA PHE A 137 -28.81 3.93 -9.20
C PHE A 137 -29.72 4.24 -10.42
N PHE A 138 -30.69 3.37 -10.74
CA PHE A 138 -31.61 3.61 -11.86
C PHE A 138 -32.40 4.93 -11.68
N ASN A 139 -32.72 5.29 -10.47
CA ASN A 139 -33.47 6.51 -10.12
C ASN A 139 -32.58 7.69 -9.70
N THR A 140 -31.27 7.52 -9.73
CA THR A 140 -30.27 8.55 -9.39
C THR A 140 -29.21 8.67 -10.50
N PRO A 141 -29.58 9.20 -11.68
CA PRO A 141 -28.73 9.19 -12.87
C PRO A 141 -27.41 9.95 -12.67
N ALA A 142 -27.39 10.96 -11.79
CA ALA A 142 -26.17 11.66 -11.44
C ALA A 142 -25.14 10.72 -10.81
N ARG A 143 -25.56 9.86 -9.86
CA ARG A 143 -24.68 8.86 -9.24
C ARG A 143 -24.26 7.76 -10.22
N ARG A 144 -25.19 7.30 -11.06
CA ARG A 144 -24.88 6.29 -12.08
C ARG A 144 -23.73 6.71 -13.00
N LYS A 145 -23.58 8.04 -13.28
CA LYS A 145 -22.46 8.59 -14.06
C LYS A 145 -21.09 8.52 -13.35
N PHE A 146 -21.06 8.40 -12.03
CA PHE A 146 -19.82 8.25 -11.27
C PHE A 146 -19.36 6.80 -11.14
N LEU A 147 -20.18 5.82 -11.53
CA LEU A 147 -19.75 4.44 -11.61
C LEU A 147 -18.64 4.30 -12.66
N LYS A 148 -17.68 3.45 -12.36
CA LYS A 148 -16.54 3.17 -13.23
C LYS A 148 -16.86 2.05 -14.23
N SER A 149 -15.85 1.60 -14.96
CA SER A 149 -16.02 0.47 -15.87
C SER A 149 -16.48 -0.78 -15.12
N GLU A 150 -17.19 -1.69 -15.80
CA GLU A 150 -17.68 -2.93 -15.22
C GLU A 150 -16.55 -3.77 -14.61
N SER A 151 -15.38 -3.79 -15.26
CA SER A 151 -14.20 -4.50 -14.75
C SER A 151 -13.67 -3.90 -13.46
N THR A 152 -13.72 -2.58 -13.32
CA THR A 152 -13.33 -1.84 -12.14
C THR A 152 -14.28 -2.12 -10.96
N GLU A 153 -15.59 -2.00 -11.19
CA GLU A 153 -16.59 -2.29 -10.14
C GLU A 153 -16.55 -3.76 -9.72
N MET A 154 -16.32 -4.68 -10.68
CA MET A 154 -16.11 -6.10 -10.38
C MET A 154 -14.89 -6.31 -9.46
N ALA A 155 -13.77 -5.65 -9.74
CA ALA A 155 -12.56 -5.76 -8.91
C ALA A 155 -12.82 -5.29 -7.47
N HIS A 156 -13.56 -4.20 -7.30
CA HIS A 156 -13.96 -3.71 -5.97
C HIS A 156 -14.91 -4.67 -5.24
N CYS A 157 -15.88 -5.26 -5.95
CA CYS A 157 -16.79 -6.26 -5.38
C CYS A 157 -16.02 -7.50 -4.93
N LEU A 158 -15.11 -8.00 -5.77
CA LEU A 158 -14.28 -9.16 -5.45
C LEU A 158 -13.38 -8.89 -4.23
N GLU A 159 -12.76 -7.72 -4.16
CA GLU A 159 -11.94 -7.33 -3.01
C GLU A 159 -12.78 -7.24 -1.72
N ALA A 160 -14.01 -6.74 -1.79
CA ALA A 160 -14.92 -6.74 -0.65
C ALA A 160 -15.19 -8.16 -0.14
N VAL A 161 -15.47 -9.13 -1.04
CA VAL A 161 -15.67 -10.53 -0.64
C VAL A 161 -14.39 -11.17 -0.11
N ARG A 162 -13.22 -10.87 -0.70
CA ARG A 162 -11.91 -11.35 -0.21
C ARG A 162 -11.66 -10.98 1.24
N ARG A 163 -11.96 -9.74 1.59
CA ARG A 163 -11.81 -9.27 2.98
C ARG A 163 -12.66 -10.07 3.97
N HIS A 164 -13.90 -10.38 3.60
CA HIS A 164 -14.76 -11.24 4.43
C HIS A 164 -14.26 -12.69 4.45
N ALA A 165 -13.81 -13.22 3.32
CA ALA A 165 -13.27 -14.57 3.23
C ALA A 165 -12.05 -14.77 4.13
N LEU A 166 -11.17 -13.77 4.21
CA LEU A 166 -10.02 -13.79 5.14
C LEU A 166 -10.43 -13.69 6.60
N ALA A 167 -11.49 -12.90 6.91
CA ALA A 167 -11.99 -12.75 8.28
C ALA A 167 -12.72 -14.00 8.79
N ARG A 168 -13.34 -14.77 7.88
CA ARG A 168 -14.21 -15.93 8.20
C ARG A 168 -13.77 -17.17 7.41
N PRO A 169 -12.65 -17.80 7.82
CA PRO A 169 -12.17 -19.02 7.18
C PRO A 169 -13.15 -20.19 7.33
N ASP A 170 -13.98 -20.17 8.36
CA ASP A 170 -15.05 -21.13 8.66
C ASP A 170 -16.23 -21.09 7.68
N VAL A 171 -16.35 -20.03 6.86
CA VAL A 171 -17.45 -19.82 5.91
C VAL A 171 -16.95 -20.05 4.48
N GLY A 172 -17.76 -20.72 3.67
CA GLY A 172 -17.52 -20.89 2.22
C GLY A 172 -18.01 -19.66 1.45
N PHE A 173 -17.21 -19.20 0.49
CA PHE A 173 -17.59 -18.08 -0.39
C PHE A 173 -17.45 -18.51 -1.86
N THR A 174 -18.44 -18.14 -2.67
CA THR A 174 -18.43 -18.38 -4.10
C THR A 174 -18.81 -17.11 -4.84
N VAL A 175 -18.00 -16.68 -5.82
CA VAL A 175 -18.24 -15.46 -6.59
C VAL A 175 -18.39 -15.80 -8.07
N TRP A 176 -19.51 -15.38 -8.64
CA TRP A 176 -19.85 -15.53 -10.05
C TRP A 176 -19.94 -14.16 -10.73
N HIS A 177 -19.45 -14.05 -11.93
CA HIS A 177 -19.62 -12.87 -12.78
C HIS A 177 -19.99 -13.30 -14.20
N GLU A 178 -21.07 -12.73 -14.76
CA GLU A 178 -21.59 -13.07 -16.08
C GLU A 178 -21.81 -14.60 -16.27
N GLY A 179 -22.31 -15.26 -15.20
CA GLY A 179 -22.54 -16.72 -15.22
C GLY A 179 -21.28 -17.57 -15.13
N LYS A 180 -20.09 -16.97 -15.02
CA LYS A 180 -18.82 -17.68 -14.86
C LYS A 180 -18.37 -17.64 -13.40
N LEU A 181 -17.87 -18.78 -12.91
CA LEU A 181 -17.22 -18.86 -11.61
C LEU A 181 -15.89 -18.08 -11.67
N ILE A 182 -15.74 -17.12 -10.77
CA ILE A 182 -14.52 -16.30 -10.66
C ILE A 182 -13.65 -16.78 -9.52
N GLU A 183 -14.24 -16.96 -8.33
CA GLU A 183 -13.53 -17.41 -7.12
C GLU A 183 -14.43 -18.36 -6.33
N GLN A 184 -13.79 -19.33 -5.68
CA GLN A 184 -14.44 -20.23 -4.74
C GLN A 184 -13.49 -20.56 -3.60
N TRP A 185 -13.89 -20.18 -2.40
CA TRP A 185 -13.16 -20.48 -1.16
C TRP A 185 -14.04 -21.32 -0.26
N ARG A 186 -13.63 -22.56 0.00
CA ARG A 186 -14.35 -23.49 0.88
C ARG A 186 -14.02 -23.17 2.34
N ALA A 187 -14.88 -23.55 3.27
CA ALA A 187 -14.56 -23.51 4.70
C ALA A 187 -13.27 -24.31 4.97
N ALA A 188 -12.32 -23.71 5.69
CA ALA A 188 -10.99 -24.23 5.89
C ALA A 188 -10.36 -23.68 7.18
N SER A 189 -9.15 -24.13 7.50
CA SER A 189 -8.32 -23.47 8.52
C SER A 189 -7.87 -22.09 8.06
N LEU A 190 -7.47 -21.22 9.00
CA LEU A 190 -6.98 -19.88 8.67
C LEU A 190 -5.77 -19.95 7.69
N ASP A 191 -4.80 -20.81 7.94
CA ASP A 191 -3.63 -20.96 7.06
C ASP A 191 -4.00 -21.41 5.66
N GLN A 192 -4.95 -22.34 5.52
CA GLN A 192 -5.44 -22.77 4.21
C GLN A 192 -6.19 -21.62 3.52
N ARG A 193 -7.03 -20.88 4.24
CA ARG A 193 -7.74 -19.71 3.69
C ARG A 193 -6.77 -18.62 3.23
N LEU A 194 -5.72 -18.33 4.02
CA LEU A 194 -4.66 -17.39 3.63
C LEU A 194 -3.95 -17.85 2.35
N ARG A 195 -3.70 -19.15 2.22
CA ARG A 195 -3.11 -19.76 1.02
C ARG A 195 -4.02 -19.62 -0.19
N ASP A 196 -5.29 -19.92 -0.04
CA ASP A 196 -6.29 -19.87 -1.12
C ASP A 196 -6.53 -18.43 -1.63
N VAL A 197 -6.44 -17.44 -0.75
CA VAL A 197 -6.71 -16.03 -1.08
C VAL A 197 -5.46 -15.25 -1.47
N LEU A 198 -4.34 -15.44 -0.74
CA LEU A 198 -3.11 -14.67 -0.91
C LEU A 198 -2.03 -15.42 -1.70
N GLY A 199 -2.22 -16.72 -1.91
CA GLY A 199 -1.33 -17.58 -2.67
C GLY A 199 -0.27 -18.29 -1.81
N ASP A 200 0.27 -19.39 -2.36
CA ASP A 200 1.32 -20.18 -1.72
C ASP A 200 2.59 -19.38 -1.45
N ASP A 201 2.90 -18.40 -2.32
CA ASP A 201 4.06 -17.53 -2.16
C ASP A 201 4.00 -16.70 -0.88
N PHE A 202 2.81 -16.22 -0.51
CA PHE A 202 2.62 -15.49 0.74
C PHE A 202 2.91 -16.40 1.95
N ILE A 203 2.41 -17.63 1.94
CA ILE A 203 2.61 -18.58 3.05
C ILE A 203 4.10 -18.93 3.20
N ARG A 204 4.79 -19.23 2.08
CA ARG A 204 6.23 -19.58 2.09
C ARG A 204 7.10 -18.42 2.57
N ASN A 205 6.73 -17.20 2.23
CA ASN A 205 7.50 -16.00 2.52
C ASN A 205 6.91 -15.18 3.66
N SER A 206 6.26 -15.82 4.63
CA SER A 206 5.72 -15.18 5.83
C SER A 206 5.92 -16.05 7.06
N VAL A 207 5.95 -15.40 8.22
CA VAL A 207 6.07 -16.04 9.53
C VAL A 207 4.73 -15.92 10.27
N ALA A 208 4.43 -16.92 11.10
CA ALA A 208 3.26 -16.87 11.96
C ALA A 208 3.47 -15.81 13.06
N VAL A 209 2.43 -15.07 13.34
CA VAL A 209 2.36 -14.09 14.44
C VAL A 209 1.33 -14.61 15.42
N ASP A 210 1.72 -14.76 16.68
CA ASP A 210 0.83 -15.11 17.80
C ASP A 210 1.43 -14.57 19.08
N LEU A 211 0.96 -13.41 19.52
CA LEU A 211 1.47 -12.77 20.74
C LEU A 211 0.37 -11.99 21.46
N GLN A 212 0.28 -12.24 22.77
CA GLN A 212 -0.54 -11.45 23.68
C GLN A 212 0.30 -10.33 24.30
N VAL A 213 -0.11 -9.09 24.17
CA VAL A 213 0.52 -7.92 24.79
C VAL A 213 -0.56 -7.10 25.52
N GLY A 214 -0.57 -7.19 26.85
CA GLY A 214 -1.65 -6.59 27.64
C GLY A 214 -3.03 -7.10 27.21
N PRO A 215 -4.01 -6.22 26.95
CA PRO A 215 -5.35 -6.62 26.51
C PRO A 215 -5.44 -6.96 25.01
N VAL A 216 -4.34 -6.85 24.26
CA VAL A 216 -4.29 -7.00 22.80
C VAL A 216 -3.66 -8.34 22.44
N HIS A 217 -4.40 -9.19 21.72
CA HIS A 217 -3.91 -10.42 21.13
C HIS A 217 -3.74 -10.25 19.63
N VAL A 218 -2.53 -10.42 19.13
CA VAL A 218 -2.21 -10.28 17.70
C VAL A 218 -1.87 -11.63 17.13
N THR A 219 -2.66 -12.10 16.17
CA THR A 219 -2.44 -13.38 15.47
C THR A 219 -2.39 -13.17 13.97
N GLY A 220 -1.99 -14.21 13.23
CA GLY A 220 -1.96 -14.19 11.76
C GLY A 220 -0.58 -14.43 11.18
N ARG A 221 -0.25 -13.72 10.09
CA ARG A 221 1.04 -13.89 9.40
C ARG A 221 1.60 -12.55 8.94
N ALA A 222 2.92 -12.40 9.07
CA ALA A 222 3.69 -11.25 8.60
C ALA A 222 4.75 -11.72 7.59
N GLY A 223 4.83 -11.07 6.43
CA GLY A 223 5.81 -11.40 5.39
C GLY A 223 7.24 -11.14 5.84
N ILE A 224 8.18 -12.00 5.48
CA ILE A 224 9.60 -11.72 5.66
C ILE A 224 10.02 -10.49 4.85
N PRO A 225 11.10 -9.79 5.19
CA PRO A 225 11.52 -8.57 4.47
C PRO A 225 11.67 -8.76 2.96
N ASP A 226 12.07 -9.94 2.50
CA ASP A 226 12.23 -10.25 1.08
C ASP A 226 10.88 -10.35 0.34
N ALA A 227 9.79 -10.65 1.05
CA ALA A 227 8.43 -10.67 0.50
C ALA A 227 7.83 -9.28 0.35
N ALA A 228 8.47 -8.23 0.87
CA ALA A 228 7.97 -6.87 0.82
C ALA A 228 7.82 -6.37 -0.62
N ARG A 229 6.74 -5.64 -0.88
CA ARG A 229 6.35 -5.17 -2.21
C ARG A 229 6.43 -3.65 -2.30
N THR A 230 6.46 -3.12 -3.51
CA THR A 230 6.33 -1.68 -3.76
C THR A 230 4.90 -1.17 -3.52
N ARG A 231 3.92 -2.07 -3.35
CA ARG A 231 2.49 -1.78 -3.14
C ARG A 231 2.03 -2.18 -1.75
N ALA A 232 1.09 -1.41 -1.20
CA ALA A 232 0.37 -1.73 0.02
C ALA A 232 -0.92 -2.55 -0.22
N ASP A 233 -0.98 -3.32 -1.32
CA ASP A 233 -2.17 -4.07 -1.76
C ASP A 233 -2.40 -5.40 -1.01
N GLN A 234 -1.41 -5.86 -0.24
CA GLN A 234 -1.51 -7.07 0.59
C GLN A 234 -1.29 -6.76 2.08
N GLN A 235 -1.98 -5.75 2.56
CA GLN A 235 -2.00 -5.35 3.96
C GLN A 235 -3.40 -5.55 4.53
N TYR A 236 -3.63 -6.70 5.14
CA TYR A 236 -4.91 -7.05 5.74
C TYR A 236 -4.80 -6.98 7.26
N CYS A 237 -5.63 -6.14 7.87
CA CYS A 237 -5.72 -6.04 9.32
C CYS A 237 -7.18 -6.16 9.77
N TYR A 238 -7.39 -6.93 10.81
CA TYR A 238 -8.71 -7.19 11.36
C TYR A 238 -8.72 -6.88 12.86
N VAL A 239 -9.78 -6.25 13.34
CA VAL A 239 -10.03 -6.02 14.75
C VAL A 239 -11.34 -6.72 15.13
N ASN A 240 -11.27 -7.69 16.02
CA ASN A 240 -12.40 -8.52 16.42
C ASN A 240 -13.19 -9.09 15.22
N GLY A 241 -12.46 -9.60 14.21
CA GLY A 241 -13.03 -10.17 12.98
C GLY A 241 -13.47 -9.15 11.93
N ARG A 242 -13.39 -7.85 12.21
CA ARG A 242 -13.76 -6.77 11.27
C ARG A 242 -12.53 -6.27 10.53
N TYR A 243 -12.59 -6.22 9.20
CA TYR A 243 -11.54 -5.57 8.40
C TYR A 243 -11.44 -4.08 8.72
N VAL A 244 -10.23 -3.63 9.02
CA VAL A 244 -9.95 -2.22 9.32
C VAL A 244 -8.77 -1.72 8.49
N ARG A 245 -8.81 -0.45 8.15
CA ARG A 245 -7.72 0.26 7.47
C ARG A 245 -7.31 1.44 8.35
N ASP A 246 -6.69 1.12 9.45
CA ASP A 246 -6.29 2.08 10.47
C ASP A 246 -4.80 2.41 10.37
N LYS A 247 -4.47 3.72 10.41
CA LYS A 247 -3.10 4.21 10.27
C LYS A 247 -2.23 3.84 11.45
N LEU A 248 -2.79 3.80 12.65
CA LEU A 248 -2.04 3.46 13.87
C LEU A 248 -1.59 2.00 13.82
N LEU A 249 -2.47 1.08 13.40
CA LEU A 249 -2.14 -0.33 13.22
C LEU A 249 -1.08 -0.52 12.13
N ALA A 250 -1.28 0.10 10.96
CA ALA A 250 -0.33 0.04 9.86
C ALA A 250 1.04 0.61 10.24
N HIS A 251 1.06 1.72 11.00
CA HIS A 251 2.30 2.31 11.50
C HIS A 251 3.00 1.40 12.54
N GLY A 252 2.23 0.75 13.42
CA GLY A 252 2.76 -0.23 14.37
C GLY A 252 3.46 -1.39 13.67
N VAL A 253 2.82 -1.96 12.64
CA VAL A 253 3.45 -2.99 11.80
C VAL A 253 4.69 -2.46 11.11
N ARG A 254 4.61 -1.30 10.45
CA ARG A 254 5.75 -0.73 9.72
C ARG A 254 6.95 -0.46 10.63
N ALA A 255 6.72 -0.03 11.87
CA ALA A 255 7.77 0.21 12.85
C ALA A 255 8.56 -1.07 13.23
N ALA A 256 7.93 -2.25 13.14
CA ALA A 256 8.62 -3.53 13.33
C ALA A 256 9.57 -3.89 12.18
N TYR A 257 9.33 -3.33 11.00
CA TYR A 257 10.19 -3.54 9.83
C TYR A 257 11.23 -2.44 9.61
N GLU A 258 11.28 -1.42 10.48
CA GLU A 258 12.10 -0.22 10.28
C GLU A 258 13.58 -0.52 10.03
N ASP A 259 14.12 -1.53 10.74
CA ASP A 259 15.52 -1.93 10.64
C ASP A 259 15.83 -2.86 9.44
N VAL A 260 14.79 -3.44 8.81
CA VAL A 260 14.97 -4.51 7.81
C VAL A 260 14.36 -4.20 6.45
N LEU A 261 13.45 -3.24 6.36
CA LEU A 261 12.91 -2.76 5.08
C LEU A 261 13.59 -1.47 4.66
N HIS A 262 14.42 -1.58 3.64
CA HIS A 262 15.09 -0.44 3.03
C HIS A 262 14.33 0.06 1.79
N GLY A 263 14.18 1.38 1.67
CA GLY A 263 13.51 2.03 0.55
C GLY A 263 11.97 2.02 0.66
N HIS A 264 11.29 2.06 -0.48
CA HIS A 264 9.83 2.22 -0.59
C HIS A 264 9.04 0.91 -0.50
N LYS A 265 9.68 -0.15 -0.04
CA LYS A 265 9.00 -1.43 0.11
C LYS A 265 7.99 -1.38 1.25
N GLN A 266 6.83 -1.95 1.01
CA GLN A 266 5.74 -2.09 1.96
C GLN A 266 5.69 -3.52 2.48
N PRO A 267 5.55 -3.73 3.80
CA PRO A 267 5.38 -5.07 4.34
C PRO A 267 4.06 -5.67 3.85
N VAL A 268 4.04 -6.97 3.65
CA VAL A 268 2.83 -7.75 3.37
C VAL A 268 2.41 -8.49 4.63
N TYR A 269 1.13 -8.47 4.96
CA TYR A 269 0.64 -9.14 6.16
C TYR A 269 -0.85 -9.41 6.12
N ALA A 270 -1.28 -10.39 6.90
CA ALA A 270 -2.66 -10.63 7.28
C ALA A 270 -2.70 -10.84 8.79
N LEU A 271 -3.12 -9.83 9.54
CA LEU A 271 -3.06 -9.78 11.01
C LEU A 271 -4.47 -9.62 11.59
N PHE A 272 -4.71 -10.34 12.67
CA PHE A 272 -5.97 -10.36 13.40
C PHE A 272 -5.70 -9.90 14.83
N VAL A 273 -6.38 -8.83 15.22
CA VAL A 273 -6.27 -8.20 16.53
C VAL A 273 -7.51 -8.53 17.34
N GLY A 274 -7.32 -9.32 18.38
CA GLY A 274 -8.32 -9.55 19.43
C GLY A 274 -8.14 -8.52 20.54
N ILE A 275 -9.17 -7.77 20.85
CA ILE A 275 -9.19 -6.78 21.93
C ILE A 275 -10.57 -6.73 22.55
N THR A 276 -10.64 -6.46 23.86
CA THR A 276 -11.91 -6.31 24.58
C THR A 276 -12.77 -5.23 23.91
N PRO A 277 -14.04 -5.51 23.56
CA PRO A 277 -14.90 -4.58 22.81
C PRO A 277 -15.00 -3.18 23.42
N GLU A 278 -14.99 -3.07 24.75
CA GLU A 278 -15.06 -1.79 25.48
C GLU A 278 -13.82 -0.90 25.31
N LEU A 279 -12.72 -1.44 24.75
CA LEU A 279 -11.48 -0.72 24.48
C LEU A 279 -11.38 -0.21 23.04
N VAL A 280 -12.37 -0.53 22.19
CA VAL A 280 -12.36 -0.12 20.79
C VAL A 280 -13.75 0.41 20.36
N ASP A 281 -13.79 1.62 19.83
CA ASP A 281 -14.97 2.19 19.19
C ASP A 281 -14.91 1.91 17.68
N VAL A 282 -15.87 1.14 17.17
CA VAL A 282 -16.02 0.77 15.75
C VAL A 282 -17.02 1.66 15.02
N ASN A 283 -17.71 2.56 15.72
CA ASN A 283 -18.73 3.46 15.16
C ASN A 283 -18.16 4.84 14.82
N VAL A 284 -16.95 4.88 14.26
CA VAL A 284 -16.23 6.13 13.94
C VAL A 284 -16.56 6.64 12.54
N HIS A 285 -16.70 5.73 11.57
CA HIS A 285 -16.88 6.07 10.16
C HIS A 285 -18.07 5.33 9.54
N PRO A 286 -18.81 5.92 8.58
CA PRO A 286 -19.93 5.24 7.90
C PRO A 286 -19.54 3.90 7.26
N THR A 287 -18.36 3.80 6.68
CA THR A 287 -17.85 2.59 6.03
C THR A 287 -17.29 1.56 7.02
N LYS A 288 -17.22 1.89 8.30
CA LYS A 288 -16.76 0.99 9.39
C LYS A 288 -15.34 0.45 9.22
N ILE A 289 -14.51 1.07 8.38
CA ILE A 289 -13.11 0.64 8.13
C ILE A 289 -12.11 1.32 9.07
N GLU A 290 -12.50 2.38 9.76
CA GLU A 290 -11.70 3.06 10.77
C GLU A 290 -12.25 2.73 12.16
N VAL A 291 -11.35 2.58 13.10
CA VAL A 291 -11.67 2.31 14.51
C VAL A 291 -10.94 3.31 15.41
N ARG A 292 -11.45 3.53 16.60
CA ARG A 292 -10.77 4.35 17.59
C ARG A 292 -10.50 3.52 18.83
N PHE A 293 -9.24 3.40 19.20
CA PHE A 293 -8.83 2.70 20.41
C PHE A 293 -8.81 3.65 21.61
N ARG A 294 -9.21 3.14 22.78
CA ARG A 294 -9.12 3.87 24.03
C ARG A 294 -7.68 4.20 24.39
N ASP A 295 -6.76 3.24 24.22
CA ASP A 295 -5.31 3.44 24.30
C ASP A 295 -4.64 3.06 22.98
N GLY A 296 -4.51 4.03 22.09
CA GLY A 296 -3.85 3.82 20.81
C GLY A 296 -2.36 3.52 20.92
N ARG A 297 -1.68 4.02 21.99
CA ARG A 297 -0.26 3.77 22.19
C ARG A 297 0.00 2.31 22.55
N GLU A 298 -0.84 1.74 23.41
CA GLU A 298 -0.74 0.33 23.80
C GLU A 298 -0.96 -0.59 22.60
N VAL A 299 -1.99 -0.31 21.80
CA VAL A 299 -2.28 -1.10 20.58
C VAL A 299 -1.14 -0.99 19.55
N HIS A 300 -0.61 0.22 19.32
CA HIS A 300 0.55 0.42 18.45
C HIS A 300 1.77 -0.40 18.92
N GLN A 301 2.08 -0.37 20.22
CA GLN A 301 3.18 -1.15 20.79
C GLN A 301 2.93 -2.65 20.69
N ALA A 302 1.69 -3.12 20.88
CA ALA A 302 1.34 -4.52 20.76
C ALA A 302 1.57 -5.02 19.32
N MET A 303 1.10 -4.28 18.32
CA MET A 303 1.33 -4.58 16.90
C MET A 303 2.82 -4.66 16.56
N ARG A 304 3.59 -3.66 17.00
CA ARG A 304 5.05 -3.62 16.78
C ARG A 304 5.74 -4.83 17.41
N LYS A 305 5.49 -5.09 18.71
CA LYS A 305 6.13 -6.19 19.45
C LYS A 305 5.77 -7.56 18.87
N ALA A 306 4.50 -7.77 18.48
CA ALA A 306 4.06 -9.03 17.92
C ALA A 306 4.76 -9.36 16.59
N VAL A 307 4.85 -8.38 15.70
CA VAL A 307 5.51 -8.55 14.40
C VAL A 307 7.03 -8.64 14.57
N ASP A 308 7.64 -7.83 15.44
CA ASP A 308 9.08 -7.84 15.71
C ASP A 308 9.52 -9.18 16.31
N ALA A 309 8.78 -9.71 17.28
CA ALA A 309 9.05 -11.03 17.86
C ALA A 309 8.95 -12.16 16.82
N ALA A 310 7.95 -12.11 15.93
CA ALA A 310 7.79 -13.08 14.86
C ALA A 310 8.96 -13.04 13.86
N LEU A 311 9.39 -11.83 13.47
CA LEU A 311 10.51 -11.64 12.55
C LEU A 311 11.87 -12.01 13.17
N ALA A 312 12.03 -11.85 14.48
CA ALA A 312 13.26 -12.23 15.18
C ALA A 312 13.55 -13.74 15.10
N VAL A 313 12.50 -14.57 15.14
CA VAL A 313 12.63 -16.04 15.01
C VAL A 313 13.13 -16.43 13.61
N SER A 314 12.74 -15.72 12.57
CA SER A 314 13.14 -16.03 11.18
C SER A 314 14.61 -15.71 10.88
N ARG A 315 15.26 -14.86 11.67
CA ARG A 315 16.69 -14.52 11.51
C ARG A 315 17.64 -15.62 11.98
N ALA A 316 17.17 -16.55 12.79
CA ALA A 316 18.01 -17.58 13.43
C ALA A 316 18.13 -18.91 12.65
N GLY A 317 17.70 -18.97 11.38
CA GLY A 317 17.98 -20.13 10.52
C GLY A 317 16.78 -21.05 10.25
N LEU A 318 15.76 -20.57 9.58
CA LEU A 318 14.76 -21.41 8.94
C LEU A 318 15.21 -21.73 7.51
N THR A 319 15.81 -22.91 7.33
CA THR A 319 15.73 -23.59 6.03
C THR A 319 14.28 -24.04 5.81
N PRO A 320 13.76 -24.04 4.55
CA PRO A 320 12.32 -24.25 4.27
C PRO A 320 11.73 -25.62 4.69
N GLU A 321 12.48 -26.50 5.30
CA GLU A 321 12.06 -27.90 5.55
C GLU A 321 11.84 -28.27 7.03
N GLY A 322 11.69 -27.30 7.96
CA GLY A 322 11.66 -27.60 9.40
C GLY A 322 10.46 -27.08 10.21
N ALA A 323 9.39 -26.58 9.61
CA ALA A 323 8.24 -26.07 10.38
C ALA A 323 7.17 -27.16 10.62
N ALA A 324 7.55 -28.22 11.31
CA ALA A 324 6.59 -29.16 11.90
C ALA A 324 6.92 -29.39 13.37
N THR A 325 6.05 -28.84 14.23
CA THR A 325 5.78 -29.22 15.62
C THR A 325 6.96 -29.34 16.59
N ALA A 326 7.19 -28.28 17.37
CA ALA A 326 7.74 -28.44 18.73
C ALA A 326 6.59 -28.19 19.73
N PRO A 327 6.32 -29.13 20.67
CA PRO A 327 5.34 -28.92 21.72
C PRO A 327 5.89 -27.93 22.75
N ALA A 328 5.06 -26.94 23.10
CA ALA A 328 5.32 -26.02 24.18
C ALA A 328 5.43 -26.77 25.50
N THR A 329 6.61 -26.96 26.02
CA THR A 329 6.85 -27.36 27.43
C THR A 329 6.96 -26.10 28.26
N THR A 330 5.90 -25.78 28.96
CA THR A 330 5.89 -24.86 30.11
C THR A 330 6.80 -25.39 31.20
N PRO A 331 7.74 -24.62 31.77
CA PRO A 331 8.37 -25.00 33.01
C PRO A 331 7.45 -24.63 34.18
N ALA A 332 6.90 -25.66 34.81
CA ALA A 332 6.21 -25.53 36.08
C ALA A 332 7.23 -25.15 37.18
N TYR A 333 7.00 -24.02 37.84
CA TYR A 333 7.64 -23.65 39.08
C TYR A 333 7.10 -24.53 40.20
N ALA A 334 7.92 -25.46 40.74
CA ALA A 334 7.67 -26.15 42.00
C ALA A 334 8.66 -25.63 43.04
N ALA A 335 8.10 -25.10 44.11
CA ALA A 335 8.83 -24.67 45.30
C ALA A 335 9.16 -25.88 46.19
N GLY A 336 10.33 -25.84 46.81
CA GLY A 336 10.50 -26.38 48.14
C GLY A 336 11.53 -27.46 48.37
N HIS A 337 12.53 -27.08 49.09
CA HIS A 337 13.28 -27.63 50.21
C HIS A 337 14.67 -28.25 49.97
N PRO A 338 15.59 -28.02 50.93
CA PRO A 338 17.00 -28.22 50.76
C PRO A 338 17.45 -29.57 51.34
N VAL A 339 18.40 -30.26 50.71
CA VAL A 339 19.21 -31.29 51.38
C VAL A 339 20.64 -31.28 50.84
N SER A 340 21.55 -31.01 51.75
CA SER A 340 22.94 -31.45 51.99
C SER A 340 23.81 -31.93 50.81
N ALA A 341 25.00 -31.34 50.77
CA ALA A 341 26.17 -31.80 50.04
C ALA A 341 26.75 -33.14 50.59
N PRO A 342 27.53 -33.85 49.81
CA PRO A 342 28.89 -34.14 50.22
C PRO A 342 29.98 -33.80 49.19
N GLU A 343 31.12 -33.57 49.79
CA GLU A 343 32.44 -33.27 49.27
C GLU A 343 32.98 -34.28 48.25
N GLY A 344 33.83 -33.80 47.37
CA GLY A 344 34.96 -34.60 46.94
C GLY A 344 35.35 -34.49 45.45
N SER A 345 36.50 -33.88 45.19
CA SER A 345 37.51 -34.24 44.20
C SER A 345 37.68 -33.31 42.96
N ARG A 346 38.68 -32.48 43.13
CA ARG A 346 39.85 -32.16 42.29
C ARG A 346 39.70 -31.64 40.85
N PRO A 347 40.58 -30.72 40.47
CA PRO A 347 40.50 -29.88 39.27
C PRO A 347 41.20 -30.56 38.08
N VAL A 348 40.65 -30.38 36.91
CA VAL A 348 41.31 -30.67 35.65
C VAL A 348 41.59 -29.37 34.88
N ALA A 349 42.81 -29.33 34.41
CA ALA A 349 43.61 -28.29 33.82
C ALA A 349 42.91 -27.44 32.75
N THR A 350 43.15 -26.15 32.84
CA THR A 350 43.12 -25.15 31.78
C THR A 350 43.95 -25.59 30.57
N ARG A 351 43.34 -25.61 29.40
CA ARG A 351 44.06 -25.63 28.13
C ARG A 351 44.11 -24.23 27.55
N ASP A 352 45.32 -23.85 27.25
CA ASP A 352 45.72 -22.60 26.63
C ASP A 352 44.93 -22.28 25.36
N GLN A 353 44.49 -21.02 25.27
CA GLN A 353 44.08 -20.42 24.01
C GLN A 353 45.33 -19.98 23.25
N ASP A 354 45.63 -20.72 22.20
CA ASP A 354 46.67 -20.35 21.24
C ASP A 354 46.28 -19.07 20.49
N ARG A 355 47.15 -18.08 20.61
CA ARG A 355 47.18 -16.84 19.82
C ARG A 355 47.43 -17.16 18.37
N LEU A 356 46.56 -16.69 17.47
CA LEU A 356 46.80 -16.69 16.05
C LEU A 356 47.86 -15.63 15.70
N PRO A 357 48.90 -15.97 14.97
CA PRO A 357 49.93 -15.01 14.57
C PRO A 357 49.50 -14.23 13.32
N TRP A 358 49.58 -12.92 13.40
CA TRP A 358 49.57 -12.04 12.24
C TRP A 358 50.91 -12.06 11.55
N GLY A 359 51.01 -12.77 10.41
CA GLY A 359 52.17 -12.80 9.56
C GLY A 359 51.78 -12.45 8.15
N ALA A 360 52.46 -11.44 7.61
CA ALA A 360 52.38 -10.96 6.26
C ALA A 360 52.70 -12.04 5.24
N LEU A 361 51.90 -12.14 4.17
CA LEU A 361 52.31 -12.80 2.93
C LEU A 361 52.09 -11.84 1.75
N ALA A 362 53.16 -11.62 1.04
CA ALA A 362 53.27 -10.88 -0.19
C ALA A 362 52.57 -11.62 -1.36
N PRO A 363 52.26 -10.93 -2.46
CA PRO A 363 51.49 -11.51 -3.57
C PRO A 363 52.40 -12.31 -4.50
N THR A 364 52.01 -13.53 -4.82
CA THR A 364 52.50 -14.26 -5.99
C THR A 364 51.48 -14.13 -7.12
N SER A 365 51.96 -13.61 -8.23
CA SER A 365 51.33 -13.61 -9.55
C SER A 365 51.16 -15.03 -10.06
N ASP A 366 49.94 -15.42 -10.44
CA ASP A 366 49.75 -16.40 -11.50
C ASP A 366 48.45 -16.15 -12.25
N ALA A 367 48.57 -16.27 -13.56
CA ALA A 367 47.65 -15.87 -14.59
C ALA A 367 46.36 -16.69 -14.60
N ALA A 368 45.22 -16.01 -14.73
CA ALA A 368 43.95 -16.62 -15.06
C ALA A 368 43.65 -16.49 -16.56
N PRO A 369 43.09 -17.50 -17.21
CA PRO A 369 42.74 -17.42 -18.62
C PRO A 369 41.46 -16.61 -18.85
N GLU A 370 41.56 -15.68 -19.77
CA GLU A 370 40.43 -14.91 -20.32
C GLU A 370 39.37 -15.81 -20.95
N ARG A 371 38.15 -15.75 -20.49
CA ARG A 371 36.98 -16.23 -21.24
C ARG A 371 36.44 -15.11 -22.12
N ARG A 372 36.75 -15.20 -23.41
CA ARG A 372 36.12 -14.43 -24.47
C ARG A 372 34.64 -14.72 -24.51
N TRP A 373 33.83 -13.70 -24.42
CA TRP A 373 32.42 -13.72 -24.82
C TRP A 373 32.33 -13.63 -26.33
N GLY A 374 31.79 -14.68 -26.95
CA GLY A 374 31.58 -14.80 -28.38
C GLY A 374 30.52 -13.82 -28.88
N GLY A 375 30.82 -13.24 -30.02
CA GLY A 375 29.97 -12.28 -30.72
C GLY A 375 28.69 -12.90 -31.28
N TRP A 376 27.74 -12.05 -31.52
CA TRP A 376 26.51 -12.33 -32.26
C TRP A 376 26.80 -12.53 -33.76
N PRO A 377 26.20 -13.51 -34.44
CA PRO A 377 26.30 -13.62 -35.88
C PRO A 377 25.27 -12.74 -36.58
N THR A 378 25.76 -11.85 -37.42
CA THR A 378 25.02 -11.22 -38.51
C THR A 378 25.16 -12.16 -39.71
N GLU A 379 24.09 -12.72 -40.20
CA GLU A 379 24.05 -13.24 -41.57
C GLU A 379 22.66 -13.01 -42.18
N ALA A 380 22.69 -12.16 -43.19
CA ALA A 380 21.64 -12.03 -44.18
C ALA A 380 21.86 -13.11 -45.25
N GLN A 381 20.86 -13.94 -45.50
CA GLN A 381 20.74 -14.66 -46.74
C GLN A 381 19.32 -14.62 -47.28
N SER A 382 19.22 -14.02 -48.44
CA SER A 382 18.14 -14.03 -49.41
C SER A 382 17.90 -15.44 -49.97
N VAL A 383 16.63 -15.90 -49.96
CA VAL A 383 16.16 -16.87 -50.94
C VAL A 383 14.76 -16.48 -51.43
N SER A 384 14.74 -16.32 -52.75
CA SER A 384 13.57 -16.04 -53.59
C SER A 384 12.70 -17.24 -53.80
N GLN A 385 11.46 -16.96 -54.23
CA GLN A 385 10.54 -17.69 -55.11
C GLN A 385 9.34 -18.41 -54.46
N GLY A 386 8.18 -18.04 -55.01
CA GLY A 386 6.98 -18.83 -54.99
C GLY A 386 5.66 -18.07 -55.10
N THR A 387 5.38 -17.61 -56.31
CA THR A 387 4.07 -17.19 -56.89
C THR A 387 2.82 -17.85 -56.33
N SER A 388 1.80 -17.04 -56.04
CA SER A 388 0.45 -17.19 -56.64
C SER A 388 -0.46 -16.06 -56.26
N GLY A 389 -0.95 -15.39 -57.24
CA GLY A 389 -1.81 -14.26 -57.28
C GLY A 389 -3.29 -14.57 -57.03
N ILE A 390 -3.95 -13.54 -56.53
CA ILE A 390 -5.39 -13.29 -56.80
C ILE A 390 -5.54 -11.80 -56.97
N LEU A 391 -5.95 -11.41 -58.17
CA LEU A 391 -6.45 -10.15 -58.61
C LEU A 391 -7.80 -9.86 -57.93
N VAL A 392 -8.00 -8.71 -57.36
CA VAL A 392 -9.33 -8.04 -57.29
C VAL A 392 -9.16 -6.56 -57.59
N GLN A 393 -10.01 -6.16 -58.51
CA GLN A 393 -10.13 -4.97 -59.28
C GLN A 393 -10.32 -3.68 -58.49
N ASP A 394 -9.67 -2.70 -59.02
CA ASP A 394 -9.91 -1.27 -59.06
C ASP A 394 -11.37 -0.89 -59.30
N ARG A 395 -11.92 0.00 -58.49
CA ARG A 395 -13.02 0.88 -58.88
C ARG A 395 -12.80 2.24 -58.24
N GLY A 396 -12.35 3.16 -59.06
CA GLY A 396 -12.37 4.58 -58.79
C GLY A 396 -13.78 5.12 -58.63
N LEU A 397 -13.90 6.14 -57.83
CA LEU A 397 -14.91 7.18 -57.93
C LEU A 397 -14.28 8.51 -57.54
N ASP A 398 -14.14 9.35 -58.56
CA ASP A 398 -14.01 10.80 -58.45
C ASP A 398 -15.19 11.37 -57.63
N ASP A 399 -14.93 12.29 -56.74
CA ASP A 399 -15.75 13.48 -56.68
C ASP A 399 -15.02 14.67 -56.00
N SER A 400 -14.88 15.68 -56.81
CA SER A 400 -14.44 17.02 -56.55
C SER A 400 -15.50 17.79 -55.77
N ALA A 401 -15.17 18.36 -54.62
CA ALA A 401 -15.88 19.51 -54.09
C ALA A 401 -14.89 20.47 -53.40
N GLY A 402 -14.67 21.58 -54.10
CA GLY A 402 -13.83 22.68 -53.67
C GLY A 402 -14.42 23.44 -52.48
N TRP A 403 -13.54 23.91 -51.62
CA TRP A 403 -13.84 24.95 -50.64
C TRP A 403 -13.07 26.23 -50.98
N PRO A 404 -13.67 27.42 -50.84
CA PRO A 404 -13.07 28.66 -51.28
C PRO A 404 -12.02 29.21 -50.33
N ALA A 405 -10.95 29.71 -50.89
CA ALA A 405 -9.91 30.47 -50.21
C ALA A 405 -10.47 31.81 -49.71
N SER A 406 -10.33 32.07 -48.41
CA SER A 406 -10.49 33.43 -47.86
C SER A 406 -9.10 34.02 -47.61
N SER A 407 -8.81 35.06 -48.31
CA SER A 407 -7.64 35.90 -48.23
C SER A 407 -7.59 36.70 -46.91
N VAL A 408 -6.45 36.65 -46.22
CA VAL A 408 -6.11 37.58 -45.14
C VAL A 408 -4.78 38.26 -45.50
N PRO A 409 -4.66 39.60 -45.34
CA PRO A 409 -3.53 40.36 -45.82
C PRO A 409 -2.29 40.24 -44.94
N GLY A 410 -1.14 40.40 -45.59
CA GLY A 410 0.20 40.20 -45.09
C GLY A 410 0.61 41.01 -43.85
N LEU A 411 1.44 40.37 -43.06
CA LEU A 411 2.36 41.00 -42.14
C LEU A 411 3.73 40.38 -42.34
N GLY A 412 4.71 41.26 -42.37
CA GLY A 412 6.05 41.09 -42.85
C GLY A 412 6.87 39.90 -42.30
N THR A 413 7.63 39.33 -43.18
CA THR A 413 8.70 38.40 -42.94
C THR A 413 9.86 39.09 -42.17
N ALA A 414 9.96 38.87 -40.86
CA ALA A 414 11.19 39.08 -40.15
C ALA A 414 11.91 37.74 -40.05
N SER A 415 12.98 37.63 -40.85
CA SER A 415 13.92 36.52 -40.79
C SER A 415 14.62 36.49 -39.41
N LEU A 416 14.29 35.54 -38.56
CA LEU A 416 15.08 35.21 -37.38
C LEU A 416 16.08 34.09 -37.77
N ALA A 417 17.33 34.45 -37.97
CA ALA A 417 18.43 33.53 -38.08
C ALA A 417 18.57 32.66 -36.81
N PRO A 418 18.89 31.38 -36.95
CA PRO A 418 19.08 30.52 -35.78
C PRO A 418 20.33 30.96 -35.00
N ARG A 419 20.10 31.31 -33.75
CA ARG A 419 21.18 31.62 -32.79
C ARG A 419 21.97 30.34 -32.55
N ALA A 420 23.20 30.33 -33.01
CA ALA A 420 24.18 29.27 -32.79
C ALA A 420 24.45 29.12 -31.28
N TRP A 421 24.43 27.90 -30.80
CA TRP A 421 24.91 27.52 -29.48
C TRP A 421 26.41 27.78 -29.40
N PRO A 422 26.93 28.31 -28.28
CA PRO A 422 28.36 28.43 -28.13
C PRO A 422 28.99 27.04 -28.04
N ALA A 423 30.02 26.81 -28.86
CA ALA A 423 30.81 25.61 -28.86
C ALA A 423 31.50 25.39 -27.50
N PRO A 424 31.76 24.13 -27.11
CA PRO A 424 32.49 23.84 -25.87
C PRO A 424 33.90 24.37 -25.98
N VAL A 425 34.31 25.17 -25.00
CA VAL A 425 35.67 25.70 -24.86
C VAL A 425 36.59 24.50 -24.60
N GLN A 426 37.48 24.21 -25.53
CA GLN A 426 38.58 23.27 -25.34
C GLN A 426 39.60 23.95 -24.41
N HIS A 427 39.78 23.43 -23.20
CA HIS A 427 40.92 23.78 -22.38
C HIS A 427 42.16 23.00 -22.85
N PRO A 428 43.32 23.66 -23.03
CA PRO A 428 44.54 22.96 -23.37
C PRO A 428 45.03 22.13 -22.18
N ASN A 429 45.44 20.89 -22.48
CA ASN A 429 46.16 20.02 -21.56
C ASN A 429 47.37 20.79 -20.99
N GLN A 430 47.39 20.98 -19.69
CA GLN A 430 48.61 21.28 -18.97
C GLN A 430 48.87 20.11 -18.01
N ASP A 431 49.97 19.42 -18.30
CA ASP A 431 50.65 18.52 -17.38
C ASP A 431 50.90 19.24 -16.05
N ILE A 432 50.32 18.74 -14.97
CA ILE A 432 50.64 19.17 -13.63
C ILE A 432 51.36 18.01 -12.94
N THR A 433 52.68 18.06 -13.03
CA THR A 433 53.58 17.44 -12.07
C THR A 433 53.47 18.13 -10.73
N GLN A 434 53.32 17.30 -9.71
CA GLN A 434 53.69 17.39 -8.29
C GLN A 434 53.97 18.78 -7.66
N ASP A 435 53.48 18.86 -6.42
CA ASP A 435 53.82 19.80 -5.34
C ASP A 435 53.27 21.21 -5.43
N THR A 436 52.14 21.40 -4.71
CA THR A 436 52.05 22.49 -3.74
C THR A 436 50.87 22.24 -2.79
N ALA A 437 51.17 21.69 -1.63
CA ALA A 437 50.34 21.87 -0.43
C ALA A 437 50.50 23.34 -0.01
N LEU A 438 49.58 24.20 -0.42
CA LEU A 438 49.45 25.55 0.13
C LEU A 438 47.98 25.99 0.04
N GLY A 439 47.32 26.01 1.22
CA GLY A 439 46.49 27.13 1.67
C GLY A 439 45.46 27.69 0.69
N LEU A 440 44.39 26.99 0.44
CA LEU A 440 43.09 27.64 0.26
C LEU A 440 42.48 27.85 1.66
N ALA A 441 42.92 28.93 2.30
CA ALA A 441 42.11 29.57 3.32
C ALA A 441 40.85 30.10 2.63
N ASP A 442 39.92 29.24 2.37
CA ASP A 442 38.54 29.58 2.06
C ASP A 442 37.97 30.12 3.39
N THR A 443 37.94 31.43 3.52
CA THR A 443 37.20 32.11 4.57
C THR A 443 35.75 31.68 4.44
N ALA A 444 35.39 30.58 5.13
CA ALA A 444 34.00 30.23 5.35
C ALA A 444 33.34 31.46 6.02
N PRO A 445 32.19 31.92 5.52
CA PRO A 445 31.42 32.88 6.28
C PRO A 445 31.20 32.26 7.65
N GLU A 446 31.49 33.00 8.73
CA GLU A 446 31.38 32.55 10.13
C GLU A 446 29.97 32.14 10.54
N ASP A 447 29.01 32.16 9.63
CA ASP A 447 27.56 32.02 9.85
C ASP A 447 26.88 30.81 9.24
N TRP A 448 27.55 29.68 9.00
CA TRP A 448 26.88 28.49 8.57
C TRP A 448 26.40 27.61 9.75
N PRO A 449 25.09 27.59 10.07
CA PRO A 449 24.56 26.90 11.24
C PRO A 449 24.88 25.42 11.29
N LEU A 450 24.78 24.72 10.14
CA LEU A 450 25.12 23.31 10.00
C LEU A 450 26.59 23.06 9.64
N GLY A 451 27.37 24.11 9.43
CA GLY A 451 28.79 24.02 9.20
C GLY A 451 29.19 23.52 7.81
N ARG A 452 30.40 22.97 7.71
CA ARG A 452 31.01 22.45 6.49
C ARG A 452 31.08 20.93 6.53
N ALA A 453 30.66 20.27 5.45
CA ALA A 453 30.75 18.81 5.32
C ALA A 453 32.20 18.33 5.36
N ILE A 454 32.45 17.31 6.15
CA ILE A 454 33.77 16.67 6.32
C ILE A 454 33.79 15.32 5.63
N ALA A 455 32.76 14.48 5.86
CA ALA A 455 32.74 13.10 5.40
C ALA A 455 31.30 12.55 5.32
N GLN A 456 31.18 11.40 4.65
CA GLN A 456 29.95 10.60 4.65
C GLN A 456 30.24 9.23 5.25
N ILE A 457 29.34 8.75 6.14
CA ILE A 457 29.41 7.43 6.74
C ILE A 457 28.33 6.54 6.17
N SER A 458 28.72 5.34 5.72
CA SER A 458 27.86 4.26 5.23
C SER A 458 26.87 4.67 4.12
N GLY A 459 27.12 5.79 3.43
CA GLY A 459 26.17 6.31 2.44
C GLY A 459 24.85 6.81 3.05
N ILE A 460 24.79 7.00 4.37
CA ILE A 460 23.57 7.35 5.11
C ILE A 460 23.71 8.70 5.81
N TYR A 461 24.84 8.90 6.51
CA TYR A 461 25.07 10.09 7.33
C TYR A 461 26.10 11.00 6.72
N VAL A 462 25.81 12.31 6.69
CA VAL A 462 26.77 13.37 6.40
C VAL A 462 27.31 13.89 7.73
N LEU A 463 28.63 13.95 7.88
CA LEU A 463 29.30 14.61 8.99
C LEU A 463 29.70 16.01 8.55
N ALA A 464 29.44 16.99 9.37
CA ALA A 464 29.84 18.38 9.18
C ALA A 464 30.40 18.97 10.48
N GLU A 465 31.22 20.00 10.35
CA GLU A 465 31.80 20.73 11.48
C GLU A 465 31.33 22.19 11.43
N ASN A 466 30.89 22.67 12.57
CA ASN A 466 30.60 24.08 12.79
C ASN A 466 31.33 24.60 14.04
N ALA A 467 31.17 25.90 14.37
CA ALA A 467 31.81 26.50 15.53
C ALA A 467 31.48 25.85 16.89
N LYS A 468 30.41 25.01 16.95
CA LYS A 468 29.93 24.35 18.18
C LYS A 468 30.41 22.89 18.29
N GLY A 469 30.98 22.33 17.21
CA GLY A 469 31.45 20.94 17.16
C GLY A 469 30.95 20.14 15.95
N LEU A 470 30.66 18.86 16.15
CA LEU A 470 30.29 17.93 15.08
C LEU A 470 28.76 17.94 14.85
N VAL A 471 28.36 18.10 13.60
CA VAL A 471 26.99 17.93 13.12
C VAL A 471 26.87 16.60 12.39
N ILE A 472 25.88 15.78 12.74
CA ILE A 472 25.55 14.53 12.08
C ILE A 472 24.19 14.69 11.41
N VAL A 473 24.11 14.53 10.10
CA VAL A 473 22.90 14.69 9.31
C VAL A 473 22.51 13.35 8.70
N ASP A 474 21.27 12.93 8.89
CA ASP A 474 20.66 11.86 8.09
C ASP A 474 20.31 12.43 6.71
N MET A 475 21.13 12.11 5.70
CA MET A 475 21.00 12.70 4.37
C MET A 475 19.69 12.32 3.69
N HIS A 476 19.14 11.12 3.97
CA HIS A 476 17.89 10.68 3.38
C HIS A 476 16.71 11.46 3.96
N ALA A 477 16.63 11.50 5.28
CA ALA A 477 15.59 12.24 5.99
C ALA A 477 15.62 13.74 5.69
N ALA A 478 16.81 14.32 5.58
CA ALA A 478 17.01 15.71 5.21
C ALA A 478 16.52 16.01 3.79
N HIS A 479 16.96 15.21 2.82
CA HIS A 479 16.58 15.41 1.42
C HIS A 479 15.08 15.16 1.18
N GLU A 480 14.51 14.15 1.83
CA GLU A 480 13.06 13.89 1.82
C GLU A 480 12.28 15.13 2.30
N ARG A 481 12.71 15.76 3.41
CA ARG A 481 12.07 16.97 3.90
C ARG A 481 12.18 18.15 2.95
N ILE A 482 13.35 18.37 2.37
CA ILE A 482 13.56 19.42 1.38
C ILE A 482 12.63 19.24 0.17
N VAL A 483 12.56 18.04 -0.37
CA VAL A 483 11.66 17.72 -1.51
C VAL A 483 10.20 17.92 -1.12
N TYR A 484 9.80 17.49 0.07
CA TYR A 484 8.44 17.66 0.57
C TYR A 484 8.03 19.15 0.66
N GLU A 485 8.86 19.99 1.25
CA GLU A 485 8.54 21.43 1.36
C GLU A 485 8.50 22.12 -0.02
N ARG A 486 9.38 21.73 -0.95
CA ARG A 486 9.33 22.20 -2.35
C ARG A 486 8.02 21.79 -3.04
N LEU A 487 7.61 20.54 -2.91
CA LEU A 487 6.33 20.05 -3.47
C LEU A 487 5.13 20.77 -2.84
N LYS A 488 5.17 20.99 -1.52
CA LYS A 488 4.14 21.70 -0.77
C LYS A 488 3.99 23.14 -1.23
N GLN A 489 5.11 23.87 -1.40
CA GLN A 489 5.12 25.23 -1.91
C GLN A 489 4.59 25.33 -3.35
N GLN A 490 4.96 24.38 -4.21
CA GLN A 490 4.45 24.32 -5.58
C GLN A 490 2.97 23.99 -5.62
N MET A 491 2.51 23.07 -4.77
CA MET A 491 1.09 22.69 -4.68
C MET A 491 0.20 23.83 -4.15
N ALA A 492 0.75 24.77 -3.39
CA ALA A 492 0.03 25.97 -2.96
C ALA A 492 -0.38 26.88 -4.14
N GLN A 493 0.13 26.61 -5.34
CA GLN A 493 -0.25 27.27 -6.61
C GLN A 493 -1.23 26.44 -7.43
N ASP A 494 -2.00 25.57 -6.78
CA ASP A 494 -3.06 24.69 -7.29
C ASP A 494 -2.63 23.48 -8.14
N GLN A 495 -1.41 23.45 -8.67
CA GLN A 495 -0.94 22.31 -9.48
C GLN A 495 0.59 22.19 -9.46
N LEU A 496 1.10 20.95 -9.34
CA LEU A 496 2.53 20.72 -9.48
C LEU A 496 2.99 20.88 -10.93
N PRO A 497 4.11 21.61 -11.18
CA PRO A 497 4.70 21.67 -12.51
C PRO A 497 5.03 20.27 -13.03
N SER A 498 4.54 19.95 -14.22
CA SER A 498 4.73 18.62 -14.82
C SER A 498 5.62 18.69 -16.06
N GLN A 499 6.37 17.62 -16.27
CA GLN A 499 7.16 17.39 -17.48
C GLN A 499 6.54 16.24 -18.27
N PRO A 500 6.03 16.49 -19.49
CA PRO A 500 5.57 15.41 -20.37
C PRO A 500 6.76 14.52 -20.78
N LEU A 501 6.49 13.23 -20.87
CA LEU A 501 7.46 12.23 -21.31
C LEU A 501 7.38 12.08 -22.82
N LEU A 502 8.53 12.10 -23.49
CA LEU A 502 8.59 11.87 -24.93
C LEU A 502 8.10 10.46 -25.30
N ILE A 503 8.40 9.48 -24.46
CA ILE A 503 7.92 8.11 -24.57
C ILE A 503 7.23 7.77 -23.25
N PRO A 504 5.91 7.45 -23.25
CA PRO A 504 5.21 7.03 -22.06
C PRO A 504 5.84 5.77 -21.45
N VAL A 505 5.97 5.73 -20.14
CA VAL A 505 6.44 4.55 -19.41
C VAL A 505 5.24 3.67 -19.10
N THR A 506 5.25 2.43 -19.62
CA THR A 506 4.15 1.48 -19.40
C THR A 506 4.54 0.40 -18.39
N PHE A 507 3.57 -0.04 -17.59
CA PHE A 507 3.77 -1.12 -16.64
C PHE A 507 2.52 -1.98 -16.46
N ALA A 508 2.75 -3.26 -16.10
CA ALA A 508 1.65 -4.16 -15.78
C ALA A 508 0.96 -3.70 -14.49
N ALA A 509 -0.35 -3.56 -14.54
CA ALA A 509 -1.16 -3.06 -13.43
C ALA A 509 -2.23 -4.08 -13.02
N THR A 510 -2.57 -4.08 -11.74
CA THR A 510 -3.72 -4.82 -11.23
C THR A 510 -5.01 -4.12 -11.65
N PRO A 511 -6.15 -4.85 -11.71
CA PRO A 511 -7.44 -4.22 -11.94
C PRO A 511 -7.76 -3.09 -10.95
N GLN A 512 -7.30 -3.21 -9.71
CA GLN A 512 -7.49 -2.17 -8.69
C GLN A 512 -6.66 -0.92 -8.97
N GLU A 513 -5.42 -1.03 -9.43
CA GLU A 513 -4.61 0.13 -9.82
C GLU A 513 -5.21 0.85 -11.03
N VAL A 514 -5.71 0.10 -12.01
CA VAL A 514 -6.41 0.68 -13.16
C VAL A 514 -7.65 1.44 -12.69
N ALA A 515 -8.45 0.83 -11.82
CA ALA A 515 -9.61 1.46 -11.21
C ALA A 515 -9.27 2.73 -10.44
N THR A 516 -8.21 2.69 -9.65
CA THR A 516 -7.73 3.84 -8.87
C THR A 516 -7.26 4.97 -9.78
N ALA A 517 -6.50 4.66 -10.84
CA ALA A 517 -6.05 5.65 -11.81
C ALA A 517 -7.21 6.35 -12.52
N GLU A 518 -8.24 5.60 -12.93
CA GLU A 518 -9.46 6.15 -13.54
C GLU A 518 -10.26 6.99 -12.54
N THR A 519 -10.39 6.52 -11.28
CA THR A 519 -11.17 7.19 -10.24
C THR A 519 -10.55 8.53 -9.83
N HIS A 520 -9.23 8.56 -9.68
CA HIS A 520 -8.49 9.70 -9.14
C HIS A 520 -7.68 10.44 -10.20
N HIS A 521 -8.06 10.36 -11.48
CA HIS A 521 -7.34 11.00 -12.58
C HIS A 521 -7.13 12.51 -12.37
N ALA A 522 -8.15 13.23 -11.89
CA ALA A 522 -8.02 14.66 -11.61
C ALA A 522 -7.00 14.95 -10.50
N ALA A 523 -6.95 14.12 -9.45
CA ALA A 523 -5.96 14.25 -8.39
C ALA A 523 -4.54 13.94 -8.89
N LEU A 524 -4.38 12.92 -9.72
CA LEU A 524 -3.10 12.58 -10.36
C LEU A 524 -2.60 13.72 -11.25
N MET A 525 -3.48 14.34 -12.02
CA MET A 525 -3.13 15.51 -12.84
C MET A 525 -2.69 16.70 -11.99
N ALA A 526 -3.36 16.98 -10.86
CA ALA A 526 -2.97 18.04 -9.93
C ALA A 526 -1.59 17.77 -9.32
N LEU A 527 -1.23 16.50 -9.11
CA LEU A 527 0.09 16.06 -8.68
C LEU A 527 1.15 16.05 -9.80
N GLY A 528 0.82 16.53 -11.00
CA GLY A 528 1.71 16.57 -12.16
C GLY A 528 1.96 15.21 -12.82
N MET A 529 1.13 14.21 -12.53
CA MET A 529 1.25 12.84 -13.05
C MET A 529 0.06 12.51 -13.96
N ASP A 530 0.29 12.41 -15.26
CA ASP A 530 -0.69 11.87 -16.21
C ASP A 530 -0.54 10.35 -16.27
N ILE A 531 -1.42 9.64 -15.57
CA ILE A 531 -1.47 8.18 -15.54
C ILE A 531 -2.81 7.73 -16.09
N GLY A 532 -2.80 6.94 -17.17
CA GLY A 532 -4.02 6.45 -17.80
C GLY A 532 -3.93 5.00 -18.25
N ALA A 533 -5.09 4.34 -18.35
CA ALA A 533 -5.17 2.96 -18.80
C ALA A 533 -4.84 2.86 -20.30
N LEU A 534 -3.96 1.93 -20.65
CA LEU A 534 -3.68 1.51 -22.02
C LEU A 534 -4.44 0.22 -22.36
N GLY A 535 -4.88 -0.49 -21.32
CA GLY A 535 -5.61 -1.74 -21.42
C GLY A 535 -6.05 -2.24 -20.04
N PRO A 536 -6.78 -3.35 -19.94
CA PRO A 536 -7.38 -3.82 -18.69
C PRO A 536 -6.36 -4.20 -17.60
N LYS A 537 -5.09 -4.38 -17.95
CA LYS A 537 -4.00 -4.75 -17.04
C LYS A 537 -2.73 -3.92 -17.28
N THR A 538 -2.83 -2.77 -17.93
CA THR A 538 -1.66 -1.96 -18.29
C THR A 538 -1.96 -0.49 -18.07
N LEU A 539 -1.10 0.19 -17.33
CA LEU A 539 -1.09 1.64 -17.16
C LEU A 539 0.08 2.28 -17.90
N ALA A 540 -0.11 3.51 -18.35
CA ALA A 540 0.91 4.34 -18.96
C ALA A 540 1.05 5.65 -18.19
N VAL A 541 2.28 6.01 -17.83
CA VAL A 541 2.66 7.31 -17.27
C VAL A 541 3.11 8.20 -18.41
N ARG A 542 2.44 9.34 -18.63
CA ARG A 542 2.71 10.28 -19.73
C ARG A 542 3.39 11.55 -19.27
N SER A 543 3.25 11.91 -17.99
CA SER A 543 3.96 13.05 -17.39
C SER A 543 4.39 12.76 -15.97
N ARG A 544 5.38 13.52 -15.50
CA ARG A 544 5.92 13.45 -14.13
C ARG A 544 6.10 14.84 -13.53
N PRO A 545 6.08 14.99 -12.20
CA PRO A 545 6.45 16.24 -11.56
C PRO A 545 7.91 16.62 -11.86
N VAL A 546 8.15 17.89 -12.17
CA VAL A 546 9.51 18.39 -12.46
C VAL A 546 10.46 18.17 -11.27
N ALA A 547 9.97 18.37 -10.06
CA ALA A 547 10.74 18.17 -8.82
C ALA A 547 11.22 16.73 -8.61
N LEU A 548 10.60 15.74 -9.30
CA LEU A 548 10.87 14.30 -9.17
C LEU A 548 11.55 13.71 -10.42
N SER A 549 12.36 14.51 -11.10
CA SER A 549 13.02 14.12 -12.36
C SER A 549 13.93 12.88 -12.25
N GLN A 550 14.42 12.54 -11.06
CA GLN A 550 15.30 11.41 -10.78
C GLN A 550 14.57 10.18 -10.20
N ALA A 551 13.26 10.28 -9.93
CA ALA A 551 12.47 9.19 -9.35
C ALA A 551 12.25 8.06 -10.38
N ASP A 552 12.16 6.81 -9.87
CA ASP A 552 11.64 5.69 -10.66
C ASP A 552 10.13 5.90 -10.88
N LEU A 553 9.73 6.09 -12.14
CA LEU A 553 8.37 6.45 -12.48
C LEU A 553 7.35 5.34 -12.21
N VAL A 554 7.76 4.08 -12.34
CA VAL A 554 6.87 2.94 -12.10
C VAL A 554 6.63 2.80 -10.61
N ASP A 555 7.69 2.86 -9.81
CA ASP A 555 7.60 2.77 -8.35
C ASP A 555 6.84 3.97 -7.76
N LEU A 556 7.09 5.18 -8.27
CA LEU A 556 6.35 6.39 -7.88
C LEU A 556 4.85 6.26 -8.21
N ALA A 557 4.51 5.86 -9.44
CA ALA A 557 3.14 5.70 -9.86
C ALA A 557 2.38 4.67 -9.00
N ARG A 558 3.01 3.54 -8.71
CA ARG A 558 2.44 2.49 -7.86
C ARG A 558 2.22 2.94 -6.42
N SER A 559 3.18 3.66 -5.85
CA SER A 559 3.06 4.17 -4.48
C SER A 559 1.94 5.19 -4.37
N VAL A 560 1.85 6.14 -5.31
CA VAL A 560 0.78 7.14 -5.34
C VAL A 560 -0.59 6.48 -5.56
N LEU A 561 -0.71 5.50 -6.47
CA LEU A 561 -1.95 4.75 -6.66
C LEU A 561 -2.32 3.93 -5.43
N GLY A 562 -1.34 3.34 -4.73
CA GLY A 562 -1.55 2.62 -3.48
C GLY A 562 -2.12 3.50 -2.37
N GLU A 563 -1.60 4.72 -2.22
CA GLU A 563 -2.15 5.71 -1.29
C GLU A 563 -3.55 6.16 -1.69
N LEU A 564 -3.76 6.53 -2.96
CA LEU A 564 -5.07 6.96 -3.47
C LEU A 564 -6.15 5.90 -3.34
N ALA A 565 -5.80 4.62 -3.48
CA ALA A 565 -6.74 3.52 -3.24
C ALA A 565 -7.24 3.45 -1.78
N GLY A 566 -6.56 4.13 -0.86
CA GLY A 566 -6.90 4.22 0.56
C GLY A 566 -7.80 5.38 0.94
N PHE A 567 -7.94 6.36 0.08
CA PHE A 567 -8.74 7.54 0.37
C PHE A 567 -10.17 7.37 -0.17
N ASP A 568 -11.16 7.38 0.72
CA ASP A 568 -12.56 7.56 0.34
C ASP A 568 -12.80 9.04 -0.04
N ALA A 569 -13.73 9.29 -0.95
CA ALA A 569 -14.00 10.59 -1.58
C ALA A 569 -14.36 11.74 -0.60
N THR A 570 -14.52 11.45 0.68
CA THR A 570 -14.93 12.38 1.73
C THR A 570 -13.83 12.75 2.74
N THR A 571 -12.65 12.15 2.66
CA THR A 571 -11.58 12.46 3.61
C THR A 571 -10.94 13.80 3.25
N VAL A 572 -10.88 14.69 4.23
CA VAL A 572 -10.33 16.05 4.20
C VAL A 572 -9.20 16.19 3.15
N VAL A 573 -9.52 16.83 2.03
CA VAL A 573 -8.67 16.99 0.84
C VAL A 573 -7.23 17.41 1.17
N GLN A 574 -7.06 18.30 2.13
CA GLN A 574 -5.73 18.79 2.54
C GLN A 574 -4.85 17.72 3.22
N ARG A 575 -5.43 16.85 4.04
CA ARG A 575 -4.66 15.81 4.73
C ARG A 575 -4.19 14.73 3.74
N ALA A 576 -5.07 14.34 2.82
CA ALA A 576 -4.74 13.42 1.74
C ALA A 576 -3.63 13.97 0.84
N GLN A 577 -3.68 15.27 0.52
CA GLN A 577 -2.62 15.94 -0.25
C GLN A 577 -1.27 15.89 0.46
N HIS A 578 -1.21 16.19 1.76
CA HIS A 578 0.04 16.14 2.52
C HIS A 578 0.66 14.74 2.58
N GLU A 579 -0.16 13.70 2.72
CA GLU A 579 0.32 12.31 2.72
C GLU A 579 0.84 11.87 1.35
N LEU A 580 0.14 12.24 0.27
CA LEU A 580 0.61 12.01 -1.09
C LEU A 580 1.92 12.74 -1.38
N LEU A 581 2.06 14.01 -0.96
CA LEU A 581 3.29 14.76 -1.12
C LEU A 581 4.45 14.15 -0.33
N ALA A 582 4.19 13.61 0.86
CA ALA A 582 5.20 12.90 1.65
C ALA A 582 5.68 11.62 0.94
N THR A 583 4.75 10.83 0.40
CA THR A 583 5.07 9.64 -0.41
C THR A 583 5.89 10.02 -1.66
N MET A 584 5.49 11.07 -2.36
CA MET A 584 6.22 11.58 -3.54
C MET A 584 7.63 12.08 -3.17
N ALA A 585 7.77 12.79 -2.06
CA ALA A 585 9.06 13.29 -1.57
C ALA A 585 10.03 12.15 -1.26
N CYS A 586 9.54 11.06 -0.68
CA CYS A 586 10.32 9.87 -0.42
C CYS A 586 10.89 9.25 -1.72
N HIS A 587 10.13 9.25 -2.82
CA HIS A 587 10.62 8.81 -4.13
C HIS A 587 11.62 9.77 -4.78
N GLY A 588 11.52 11.05 -4.48
CA GLY A 588 12.46 12.09 -4.95
C GLY A 588 13.74 12.17 -4.13
N ALA A 589 13.77 11.57 -2.93
CA ALA A 589 14.92 11.64 -2.05
C ALA A 589 16.13 10.88 -2.61
N VAL A 590 17.32 11.36 -2.27
CA VAL A 590 18.57 10.66 -2.62
C VAL A 590 18.52 9.27 -2.01
N ARG A 591 18.72 8.24 -2.84
CA ARG A 591 18.72 6.84 -2.37
C ARG A 591 19.78 6.65 -1.30
N ALA A 592 19.45 6.01 -0.22
CA ALA A 592 20.41 5.53 0.77
C ALA A 592 21.52 4.73 0.06
N ASN A 593 22.76 4.87 0.54
CA ASN A 593 23.98 4.30 -0.06
C ASN A 593 24.54 5.01 -1.31
N ARG A 594 24.00 6.16 -1.75
CA ARG A 594 24.69 6.99 -2.73
C ARG A 594 25.87 7.71 -2.06
N ARG A 595 27.04 7.61 -2.65
CA ARG A 595 28.19 8.42 -2.23
C ARG A 595 28.05 9.83 -2.80
N LEU A 596 28.00 10.80 -1.91
CA LEU A 596 27.98 12.22 -2.25
C LEU A 596 29.40 12.76 -2.31
N THR A 597 29.66 13.67 -3.21
CA THR A 597 30.88 14.52 -3.18
C THR A 597 30.76 15.57 -2.07
N LEU A 598 31.89 16.14 -1.64
CA LEU A 598 31.89 17.23 -0.65
C LEU A 598 31.03 18.42 -1.10
N THR A 599 31.02 18.72 -2.40
CA THR A 599 30.19 19.77 -2.97
C THR A 599 28.70 19.47 -2.82
N GLU A 600 28.28 18.22 -3.14
CA GLU A 600 26.89 17.80 -2.98
C GLU A 600 26.45 17.76 -1.49
N MET A 601 27.34 17.32 -0.59
CA MET A 601 27.08 17.34 0.85
C MET A 601 26.88 18.77 1.36
N ASN A 602 27.75 19.71 0.97
CA ASN A 602 27.60 21.11 1.33
C ASN A 602 26.34 21.75 0.74
N ALA A 603 25.98 21.39 -0.51
CA ALA A 603 24.71 21.84 -1.10
C ALA A 603 23.50 21.35 -0.30
N LEU A 604 23.50 20.09 0.15
CA LEU A 604 22.45 19.55 1.01
C LEU A 604 22.33 20.34 2.33
N LEU A 605 23.45 20.66 2.98
CA LEU A 605 23.45 21.46 4.21
C LEU A 605 22.86 22.86 3.98
N ARG A 606 23.23 23.53 2.88
CA ARG A 606 22.65 24.85 2.51
C ARG A 606 21.16 24.76 2.20
N ASP A 607 20.74 23.72 1.47
CA ASP A 607 19.32 23.49 1.21
C ASP A 607 18.54 23.27 2.51
N MET A 608 19.10 22.53 3.48
CA MET A 608 18.47 22.35 4.80
C MET A 608 18.32 23.69 5.55
N GLU A 609 19.37 24.52 5.55
CA GLU A 609 19.33 25.83 6.23
C GLU A 609 18.30 26.79 5.62
N ALA A 610 18.04 26.64 4.31
CA ALA A 610 17.05 27.44 3.59
C ALA A 610 15.62 26.87 3.67
N THR A 611 15.45 25.61 4.11
CA THR A 611 14.16 24.94 4.12
C THR A 611 13.49 25.02 5.50
N GLU A 612 12.23 25.47 5.53
CA GLU A 612 11.44 25.47 6.76
C GLU A 612 11.34 24.07 7.38
N ARG A 613 11.51 23.97 8.70
CA ARG A 613 11.41 22.71 9.46
C ARG A 613 12.34 21.59 8.98
N ALA A 614 13.45 21.92 8.34
CA ALA A 614 14.43 20.92 7.89
C ALA A 614 15.09 20.16 9.04
N ASP A 615 14.89 20.58 10.27
CA ASP A 615 15.33 19.91 11.51
C ASP A 615 14.52 18.64 11.83
N GLN A 616 13.38 18.42 11.18
CA GLN A 616 12.50 17.28 11.37
C GLN A 616 12.09 16.66 10.03
N CYS A 617 12.14 15.33 9.94
CA CYS A 617 11.59 14.60 8.78
C CYS A 617 10.04 14.64 8.78
N ASN A 618 9.42 14.16 7.71
CA ASN A 618 7.96 14.12 7.57
C ASN A 618 7.25 13.30 8.66
N HIS A 619 8.01 12.45 9.37
CA HIS A 619 7.53 11.61 10.48
C HIS A 619 7.86 12.20 11.86
N GLY A 620 8.37 13.43 11.93
CA GLY A 620 8.71 14.13 13.18
C GLY A 620 10.02 13.69 13.85
N ARG A 621 10.85 12.88 13.19
CA ARG A 621 12.19 12.51 13.68
C ARG A 621 13.19 13.61 13.33
N PRO A 622 14.20 13.89 14.19
CA PRO A 622 15.22 14.86 13.86
C PRO A 622 16.03 14.39 12.64
N THR A 623 16.27 15.30 11.71
CA THR A 623 17.09 15.08 10.52
C THR A 623 18.57 15.27 10.77
N TRP A 624 18.93 15.98 11.86
CA TRP A 624 20.31 16.20 12.26
C TRP A 624 20.48 16.28 13.78
N ARG A 625 21.71 16.11 14.23
CA ARG A 625 22.11 16.22 15.64
C ARG A 625 23.43 16.99 15.74
N GLN A 626 23.55 17.82 16.77
CA GLN A 626 24.78 18.51 17.14
C GLN A 626 25.44 17.76 18.31
N LEU A 627 26.70 17.42 18.15
CA LEU A 627 27.58 16.99 19.23
C LEU A 627 28.55 18.14 19.55
N THR A 628 28.50 18.62 20.75
CA THR A 628 29.45 19.66 21.24
C THR A 628 30.84 19.05 21.41
N VAL A 629 31.90 19.86 21.35
CA VAL A 629 33.28 19.39 21.54
C VAL A 629 33.47 18.71 22.91
N ALA A 630 32.72 19.14 23.93
CA ALA A 630 32.76 18.52 25.26
C ALA A 630 32.25 17.09 25.31
N GLU A 631 31.36 16.67 24.40
CA GLU A 631 30.83 15.31 24.40
C GLU A 631 31.87 14.29 23.92
N PRO A 632 32.59 14.46 22.81
CA PRO A 632 33.76 13.65 22.47
C PRO A 632 34.86 13.72 23.56
N ASP A 633 35.16 14.86 24.14
CA ASP A 633 36.17 14.97 25.20
C ASP A 633 35.79 14.08 26.41
N ASN A 634 34.51 14.02 26.77
CA ASN A 634 34.03 13.16 27.83
C ASN A 634 34.20 11.65 27.47
N LEU A 635 34.00 11.26 26.23
CA LEU A 635 34.21 9.89 25.77
C LEU A 635 35.68 9.46 25.90
N PHE A 636 36.61 10.39 25.69
CA PHE A 636 38.07 10.14 25.82
C PHE A 636 38.62 10.51 27.18
N MET A 637 37.75 10.86 28.18
CA MET A 637 38.13 11.26 29.53
C MET A 637 39.11 12.45 29.55
N ARG A 638 39.07 13.31 28.54
CA ARG A 638 39.87 14.56 28.51
C ARG A 638 39.20 15.60 29.40
N GLY A 639 39.89 16.11 30.38
CA GLY A 639 39.38 17.12 31.31
C GLY A 639 39.00 16.63 32.68
N ARG A 640 39.47 15.42 33.09
CA ARG A 640 39.45 14.95 34.46
C ARG A 640 40.82 15.13 35.10
#